data_ed2d3e63f49d0039f1d3413f94d47994
#
_entry.id   ed2d3e63f49d0039f1d3413f94d47994
#
_cell.length_a   1.000
_cell.length_b   1.000
_cell.length_c   1.000
_cell.angle_alpha   90.00
_cell.angle_beta   90.00
_cell.angle_gamma   90.00
#
_symmetry.space_group_name_H-M   'P 1'
#
loop_
_entity.id
_entity.type
_entity.pdbx_description
1 polymer ?
#
loop_
_entity_poly.entity_id
_entity_poly.type
_entity_poly.pdbx_seq_one_letter_code
_entity_poly.pdbx_strand_id
1 'polypeptide(L)'
;MSSGIRVSGMVSGLDTESLVTAMVATQTAKKEKLQKAQTKLQWKQDAFKSINTKVYGLYSKISNLRFSTAYNMKKTTVSDSTKATVTASSSAVNGTQKLTIEKLATSGYLTGAELKKGTTGSSTLADLGYTDGDTTLSVTVGATKKDIEVSSTTTIDDLVSKLKDAGVNASYDETNRRIFVSAKETGKDNDFAITSSSKAGLNALNAAGLCVSSASDQENYKKMASYAKGTTTETSDAMLEILKNLKNAYDSNTELTLKEKNLSAKISYSNAKDAVNEYIAGDDTNADAKADREQLVELLKHSNSKYTYVNNETGEVKDIFEAVDTIGWTKYDDKVSELAKSTGLTTESTGDDGETKTDSTKLDKLKSNVQTVIAVDDNAIYTDDDKAAYYLTTDEREAAQKELDETIPAKKAANDAVIADEDNSYWDVKDYTGMGDTELRALADKYADEIMNAKSVVDNNFKDIPVSEGATRVDAEDAKITLNDAKFTSSSNVFNINGLTIKATGTTAAGESLTISTDTDTQGLYDKIKDFLTEYNSIINELTGLYNADSAKGYEPLTDDEKSEMSDSEVEKWETKIKDAILRNDSTVGGVMNSMTTAMMSSYTVNGKTYSLASFGIHTLGYLNAAKNEQYAYHIDGDEDDSNTSGNKDKLLDMITNNPEDVEEFMKQLTSGLYSALDTKMKSTTMSSAYTIYNDKQMAKDYNSYTTQIKNWETKIEDLENRYYKQFSNMEKQLAKMQSSTSSLSSLFGN
;
A
#
# COMPACT_ATOMS: atom_id res chain seq x y z
N MET A 1 35.26 -16.94 -19.52
CA MET A 1 36.63 -16.49 -19.84
C MET A 1 37.53 -17.71 -19.84
N SER A 2 37.87 -18.21 -21.01
CA SER A 2 38.89 -19.27 -21.18
C SER A 2 40.22 -18.56 -21.43
N SER A 3 41.00 -18.33 -20.37
CA SER A 3 42.38 -17.86 -20.50
C SER A 3 43.25 -19.00 -21.02
N GLY A 4 43.26 -19.21 -22.33
CA GLY A 4 44.33 -19.98 -22.95
C GLY A 4 45.64 -19.29 -22.62
N ILE A 5 46.65 -20.06 -22.15
CA ILE A 5 48.01 -19.57 -21.92
C ILE A 5 48.51 -18.95 -23.25
N ARG A 6 48.54 -17.61 -23.29
CA ARG A 6 49.03 -16.85 -24.45
C ARG A 6 50.55 -16.78 -24.33
N VAL A 7 51.25 -17.56 -25.14
CA VAL A 7 52.72 -17.58 -25.18
C VAL A 7 53.17 -16.41 -26.04
N SER A 8 53.73 -15.39 -25.45
CA SER A 8 54.19 -14.18 -26.13
C SER A 8 55.73 -14.15 -26.26
N GLY A 9 56.22 -13.81 -27.44
CA GLY A 9 57.58 -13.35 -27.68
C GLY A 9 58.71 -14.33 -27.43
N MET A 10 58.45 -15.63 -27.37
CA MET A 10 59.48 -16.62 -27.02
C MET A 10 60.63 -16.73 -28.02
N VAL A 11 60.43 -16.34 -29.27
CA VAL A 11 61.42 -16.43 -30.37
C VAL A 11 61.89 -15.05 -30.80
N SER A 12 60.96 -14.09 -30.91
CA SER A 12 61.26 -12.73 -31.36
C SER A 12 61.76 -11.80 -30.25
N GLY A 13 61.50 -12.13 -28.97
CA GLY A 13 61.72 -11.21 -27.84
C GLY A 13 60.77 -10.01 -27.78
N LEU A 14 59.73 -9.98 -28.64
CA LEU A 14 58.76 -8.89 -28.69
C LEU A 14 57.70 -9.04 -27.60
N ASP A 15 57.42 -7.98 -26.89
CA ASP A 15 56.25 -7.89 -26.00
C ASP A 15 54.97 -7.78 -26.83
N THR A 16 54.44 -8.96 -27.21
CA THR A 16 53.22 -9.00 -28.05
C THR A 16 51.97 -8.55 -27.33
N GLU A 17 51.95 -8.56 -25.98
CA GLU A 17 50.82 -8.10 -25.18
C GLU A 17 50.72 -6.56 -25.26
N SER A 18 51.81 -5.84 -24.98
CA SER A 18 51.86 -4.39 -25.12
C SER A 18 51.57 -3.92 -26.56
N LEU A 19 52.03 -4.68 -27.56
CA LEU A 19 51.75 -4.36 -28.97
C LEU A 19 50.26 -4.53 -29.31
N VAL A 20 49.63 -5.60 -28.91
CA VAL A 20 48.20 -5.85 -29.14
C VAL A 20 47.38 -4.79 -28.44
N THR A 21 47.70 -4.49 -27.17
CA THR A 21 47.04 -3.42 -26.40
C THR A 21 47.12 -2.08 -27.13
N ALA A 22 48.30 -1.70 -27.65
CA ALA A 22 48.46 -0.49 -28.42
C ALA A 22 47.68 -0.50 -29.75
N MET A 23 47.51 -1.65 -30.38
CA MET A 23 46.76 -1.81 -31.64
C MET A 23 45.24 -1.70 -31.46
N VAL A 24 44.73 -2.06 -30.28
CA VAL A 24 43.29 -1.93 -29.97
C VAL A 24 42.96 -0.66 -29.19
N ALA A 25 43.94 0.13 -28.76
CA ALA A 25 43.77 1.31 -27.88
C ALA A 25 42.69 2.30 -28.37
N THR A 26 42.59 2.54 -29.71
CA THR A 26 41.56 3.43 -30.26
C THR A 26 40.14 2.92 -30.04
N GLN A 27 39.92 1.60 -30.09
CA GLN A 27 38.65 0.95 -29.87
C GLN A 27 38.32 0.94 -28.37
N THR A 28 39.32 0.66 -27.53
CA THR A 28 39.22 0.71 -26.07
C THR A 28 38.83 2.11 -25.63
N ALA A 29 39.46 3.16 -26.13
CA ALA A 29 39.08 4.54 -25.84
C ALA A 29 37.62 4.89 -26.20
N LYS A 30 37.07 4.29 -27.28
CA LYS A 30 35.65 4.46 -27.63
C LYS A 30 34.73 3.74 -26.64
N LYS A 31 35.09 2.52 -26.20
CA LYS A 31 34.36 1.78 -25.16
C LYS A 31 34.37 2.57 -23.85
N GLU A 32 35.53 3.03 -23.39
CA GLU A 32 35.70 3.80 -22.16
C GLU A 32 34.89 5.10 -22.17
N LYS A 33 34.85 5.81 -23.30
CA LYS A 33 34.01 7.01 -23.44
C LYS A 33 32.53 6.69 -23.22
N LEU A 34 32.04 5.55 -23.70
CA LEU A 34 30.67 5.11 -23.47
C LEU A 34 30.44 4.69 -22.02
N GLN A 35 31.40 4.01 -21.39
CA GLN A 35 31.34 3.65 -19.98
C GLN A 35 31.29 4.90 -19.09
N LYS A 36 32.16 5.89 -19.33
CA LYS A 36 32.12 7.18 -18.63
C LYS A 36 30.78 7.91 -18.83
N ALA A 37 30.22 7.88 -20.04
CA ALA A 37 28.91 8.46 -20.31
C ALA A 37 27.78 7.71 -19.58
N GLN A 38 27.82 6.38 -19.54
CA GLN A 38 26.87 5.56 -18.81
C GLN A 38 26.93 5.81 -17.29
N THR A 39 28.12 5.86 -16.71
CA THR A 39 28.34 6.18 -15.30
C THR A 39 27.79 7.56 -14.95
N LYS A 40 28.05 8.55 -15.82
CA LYS A 40 27.52 9.90 -15.63
C LYS A 40 26.00 9.93 -15.71
N LEU A 41 25.38 9.16 -16.62
CA LEU A 41 23.93 9.03 -16.71
C LEU A 41 23.35 8.35 -15.45
N GLN A 42 24.00 7.33 -14.92
CA GLN A 42 23.60 6.67 -13.67
C GLN A 42 23.60 7.66 -12.50
N TRP A 43 24.68 8.41 -12.31
CA TRP A 43 24.74 9.42 -11.26
C TRP A 43 23.68 10.51 -11.42
N LYS A 44 23.37 10.88 -12.68
CA LYS A 44 22.30 11.83 -12.96
C LYS A 44 20.93 11.24 -12.58
N GLN A 45 20.67 9.97 -12.85
CA GLN A 45 19.45 9.28 -12.43
C GLN A 45 19.33 9.24 -10.91
N ASP A 46 20.41 8.92 -10.21
CA ASP A 46 20.43 8.84 -8.75
C ASP A 46 20.14 10.21 -8.12
N ALA A 47 20.74 11.29 -8.65
CA ALA A 47 20.48 12.65 -8.22
C ALA A 47 19.01 13.06 -8.44
N PHE A 48 18.45 12.74 -9.61
CA PHE A 48 17.03 12.98 -9.88
C PHE A 48 16.11 12.17 -8.98
N LYS A 49 16.42 10.90 -8.72
CA LYS A 49 15.64 10.06 -7.82
C LYS A 49 15.60 10.63 -6.41
N SER A 50 16.74 11.12 -5.92
CA SER A 50 16.83 11.76 -4.60
C SER A 50 15.92 12.99 -4.50
N ILE A 51 16.07 13.93 -5.44
CA ILE A 51 15.26 15.17 -5.40
C ILE A 51 13.78 14.91 -5.70
N ASN A 52 13.47 13.95 -6.58
CA ASN A 52 12.09 13.55 -6.87
C ASN A 52 11.37 13.06 -5.61
N THR A 53 12.04 12.27 -4.79
CA THR A 53 11.46 11.78 -3.51
C THR A 53 11.06 12.93 -2.60
N LYS A 54 11.87 13.98 -2.53
CA LYS A 54 11.59 15.17 -1.70
C LYS A 54 10.47 16.02 -2.28
N VAL A 55 10.50 16.29 -3.59
CA VAL A 55 9.44 17.06 -4.26
C VAL A 55 8.10 16.32 -4.18
N TYR A 56 8.10 14.99 -4.33
CA TYR A 56 6.90 14.17 -4.14
C TYR A 56 6.42 14.18 -2.68
N GLY A 57 7.32 14.20 -1.71
CA GLY A 57 7.01 14.37 -0.28
C GLY A 57 6.22 15.66 -0.04
N LEU A 58 6.70 16.80 -0.57
CA LEU A 58 5.98 18.08 -0.51
C LEU A 58 4.61 17.99 -1.22
N TYR A 59 4.58 17.44 -2.45
CA TYR A 59 3.34 17.25 -3.22
C TYR A 59 2.31 16.46 -2.41
N SER A 60 2.72 15.40 -1.74
CA SER A 60 1.85 14.58 -0.90
C SER A 60 1.33 15.34 0.34
N LYS A 61 2.21 16.09 1.02
CA LYS A 61 1.82 16.92 2.17
C LYS A 61 0.83 18.01 1.79
N ILE A 62 1.10 18.77 0.73
CA ILE A 62 0.20 19.84 0.29
C ILE A 62 -1.14 19.32 -0.25
N SER A 63 -1.23 18.04 -0.62
CA SER A 63 -2.50 17.46 -1.07
C SER A 63 -3.62 17.59 -0.03
N ASN A 64 -3.27 17.52 1.26
CA ASN A 64 -4.21 17.72 2.38
C ASN A 64 -4.42 19.21 2.72
N LEU A 65 -3.39 20.05 2.49
CA LEU A 65 -3.46 21.49 2.79
C LEU A 65 -4.34 22.28 1.82
N ARG A 66 -4.89 21.66 0.80
CA ARG A 66 -5.86 22.25 -0.14
C ARG A 66 -7.29 22.35 0.42
N PHE A 67 -7.55 21.76 1.58
CA PHE A 67 -8.87 21.66 2.18
C PHE A 67 -8.97 22.50 3.45
N SER A 68 -10.10 23.17 3.65
CA SER A 68 -10.39 24.00 4.83
C SER A 68 -10.21 23.24 6.15
N THR A 69 -10.51 21.94 6.16
CA THR A 69 -10.34 21.08 7.34
C THR A 69 -8.90 21.02 7.85
N ALA A 70 -7.92 21.32 7.01
CA ALA A 70 -6.51 21.36 7.41
C ALA A 70 -6.17 22.59 8.27
N TYR A 71 -6.93 23.67 8.13
CA TYR A 71 -6.67 24.97 8.78
C TYR A 71 -7.65 25.28 9.90
N ASN A 72 -8.86 24.72 9.88
CA ASN A 72 -9.84 24.89 10.94
C ASN A 72 -9.44 24.04 12.17
N MET A 73 -8.37 24.45 12.81
CA MET A 73 -7.80 23.76 13.97
C MET A 73 -8.48 24.24 15.25
N LYS A 74 -8.77 23.30 16.13
CA LYS A 74 -9.40 23.54 17.42
C LYS A 74 -8.50 23.06 18.55
N LYS A 75 -8.47 23.85 19.62
CA LYS A 75 -7.79 23.52 20.86
C LYS A 75 -8.80 23.36 21.96
N THR A 76 -8.68 22.33 22.74
CA THR A 76 -9.51 22.09 23.91
C THR A 76 -8.68 22.15 25.18
N THR A 77 -9.28 22.71 26.22
CA THR A 77 -8.76 22.64 27.59
C THR A 77 -9.83 22.07 28.50
N VAL A 78 -9.41 21.28 29.48
CA VAL A 78 -10.29 20.70 30.51
C VAL A 78 -9.81 21.17 31.86
N SER A 79 -10.73 21.57 32.73
CA SER A 79 -10.39 22.10 34.07
C SER A 79 -9.65 21.11 34.97
N ASP A 80 -9.81 19.79 34.71
CA ASP A 80 -9.09 18.72 35.39
C ASP A 80 -8.76 17.60 34.40
N SER A 81 -7.53 17.60 33.92
CA SER A 81 -7.01 16.62 32.95
C SER A 81 -6.78 15.24 33.57
N THR A 82 -6.84 15.08 34.88
CA THR A 82 -6.72 13.78 35.53
C THR A 82 -8.01 12.97 35.40
N LYS A 83 -9.15 13.64 35.24
CA LYS A 83 -10.48 13.01 35.14
C LYS A 83 -10.97 12.87 33.69
N ALA A 84 -10.55 13.76 32.80
CA ALA A 84 -10.87 13.66 31.38
C ALA A 84 -9.79 14.30 30.48
N THR A 85 -9.60 13.72 29.30
CA THR A 85 -8.92 14.39 28.20
C THR A 85 -9.89 14.59 27.06
N VAL A 86 -9.82 15.75 26.40
CA VAL A 86 -10.73 16.09 25.31
C VAL A 86 -9.90 16.56 24.12
N THR A 87 -10.25 16.06 22.95
CA THR A 87 -9.74 16.55 21.67
C THR A 87 -10.89 17.02 20.80
N ALA A 88 -10.66 18.04 19.99
CA ALA A 88 -11.68 18.58 19.09
C ALA A 88 -11.31 18.29 17.63
N SER A 89 -12.29 17.93 16.83
CA SER A 89 -12.18 17.92 15.37
C SER A 89 -12.39 19.33 14.81
N SER A 90 -12.11 19.52 13.53
CA SER A 90 -12.40 20.80 12.82
C SER A 90 -13.88 21.20 12.82
N SER A 91 -14.79 20.24 13.08
CA SER A 91 -16.25 20.50 13.16
C SER A 91 -16.72 20.92 14.55
N ALA A 92 -15.85 20.88 15.57
CA ALA A 92 -16.24 21.29 16.93
C ALA A 92 -16.53 22.79 17.00
N VAL A 93 -17.58 23.13 17.75
CA VAL A 93 -18.02 24.53 17.95
C VAL A 93 -17.23 25.14 19.10
N ASN A 94 -16.73 26.37 18.90
CA ASN A 94 -16.09 27.14 19.98
C ASN A 94 -17.09 27.42 21.10
N GLY A 95 -16.62 27.32 22.32
CA GLY A 95 -17.43 27.64 23.51
C GLY A 95 -17.03 26.80 24.72
N THR A 96 -17.75 27.06 25.80
CA THR A 96 -17.53 26.39 27.08
C THR A 96 -18.64 25.37 27.33
N GLN A 97 -18.29 24.16 27.73
CA GLN A 97 -19.21 23.06 27.99
C GLN A 97 -18.96 22.51 29.40
N LYS A 98 -20.02 22.06 30.04
CA LYS A 98 -20.00 21.48 31.38
C LYS A 98 -20.05 19.95 31.27
N LEU A 99 -19.06 19.27 31.80
CA LEU A 99 -18.96 17.81 31.81
C LEU A 99 -19.04 17.28 33.25
N THR A 100 -19.89 16.28 33.45
CA THR A 100 -19.92 15.46 34.67
C THR A 100 -19.70 14.00 34.28
N ILE A 101 -18.77 13.29 34.94
CA ILE A 101 -18.49 11.88 34.71
C ILE A 101 -19.06 11.09 35.90
N GLU A 102 -20.21 10.47 35.65
CA GLU A 102 -20.94 9.73 36.69
C GLU A 102 -20.31 8.36 36.95
N LYS A 103 -19.89 7.66 35.88
CA LYS A 103 -19.37 6.31 35.92
C LYS A 103 -18.40 6.05 34.75
N LEU A 104 -17.38 5.23 35.01
CA LEU A 104 -16.50 4.70 33.96
C LEU A 104 -16.99 3.35 33.48
N ALA A 105 -16.77 3.04 32.21
CA ALA A 105 -16.96 1.71 31.68
C ALA A 105 -15.92 0.76 32.28
N THR A 106 -16.36 -0.42 32.66
CA THR A 106 -15.52 -1.50 33.18
C THR A 106 -15.74 -2.78 32.40
N SER A 107 -14.70 -3.61 32.31
CA SER A 107 -14.82 -4.96 31.77
C SER A 107 -15.40 -5.92 32.81
N GLY A 108 -16.09 -6.93 32.33
CA GLY A 108 -16.51 -8.04 33.20
C GLY A 108 -15.34 -8.90 33.64
N TYR A 109 -15.36 -9.35 34.89
CA TYR A 109 -14.34 -10.21 35.49
C TYR A 109 -14.96 -11.40 36.23
N LEU A 110 -14.38 -12.59 36.01
CA LEU A 110 -14.66 -13.78 36.77
C LEU A 110 -13.35 -14.27 37.41
N THR A 111 -13.28 -14.23 38.73
CA THR A 111 -12.23 -14.89 39.50
C THR A 111 -12.76 -16.24 39.96
N GLY A 112 -12.21 -17.31 39.43
CA GLY A 112 -12.62 -18.67 39.77
C GLY A 112 -12.37 -19.03 41.25
N ALA A 113 -13.06 -20.03 41.71
CA ALA A 113 -12.83 -20.60 43.04
C ALA A 113 -11.40 -21.16 43.17
N GLU A 114 -10.90 -21.28 44.40
CA GLU A 114 -9.63 -21.92 44.67
C GLU A 114 -9.74 -23.44 44.44
N LEU A 115 -8.94 -23.96 43.48
CA LEU A 115 -8.90 -25.38 43.16
C LEU A 115 -8.10 -26.18 44.21
N LYS A 116 -8.22 -27.49 44.17
CA LYS A 116 -7.57 -28.41 45.12
C LYS A 116 -6.06 -28.14 45.19
N LYS A 117 -5.46 -28.37 46.37
CA LYS A 117 -4.01 -28.27 46.54
C LYS A 117 -3.29 -29.28 45.64
N GLY A 118 -2.25 -28.79 44.92
CA GLY A 118 -1.48 -29.60 43.97
C GLY A 118 -2.02 -29.58 42.55
N THR A 119 -3.07 -28.79 42.23
CA THR A 119 -3.56 -28.58 40.88
C THR A 119 -2.54 -27.78 40.10
N THR A 120 -2.24 -28.23 38.89
CA THR A 120 -1.36 -27.58 37.91
C THR A 120 -2.11 -27.34 36.60
N GLY A 121 -1.54 -26.63 35.67
CA GLY A 121 -2.13 -26.42 34.32
C GLY A 121 -2.41 -27.74 33.58
N SER A 122 -1.63 -28.79 33.83
CA SER A 122 -1.80 -30.12 33.25
C SER A 122 -2.81 -31.01 33.98
N SER A 123 -3.36 -30.57 35.13
CA SER A 123 -4.41 -31.33 35.85
C SER A 123 -5.68 -31.36 35.01
N THR A 124 -6.31 -32.53 34.96
CA THR A 124 -7.56 -32.74 34.20
C THR A 124 -8.80 -32.37 35.01
N LEU A 125 -9.93 -32.18 34.33
CA LEU A 125 -11.21 -31.97 35.03
C LEU A 125 -11.59 -33.18 35.87
N ALA A 126 -11.16 -34.41 35.48
CA ALA A 126 -11.31 -35.60 36.32
C ALA A 126 -10.56 -35.49 37.66
N ASP A 127 -9.34 -34.95 37.65
CA ASP A 127 -8.56 -34.69 38.87
C ASP A 127 -9.28 -33.70 39.81
N LEU A 128 -10.09 -32.81 39.23
CA LEU A 128 -10.91 -31.86 39.97
C LEU A 128 -12.28 -32.41 40.42
N GLY A 129 -12.60 -33.66 40.02
CA GLY A 129 -13.81 -34.35 40.42
C GLY A 129 -14.92 -34.38 39.39
N TYR A 130 -14.65 -33.95 38.13
CA TYR A 130 -15.59 -34.12 37.05
C TYR A 130 -15.54 -35.54 36.50
N THR A 131 -16.66 -36.25 36.56
CA THR A 131 -16.77 -37.66 36.17
C THR A 131 -17.78 -37.91 35.06
N ASP A 132 -18.50 -36.87 34.64
CA ASP A 132 -19.45 -36.98 33.54
C ASP A 132 -18.71 -37.09 32.20
N GLY A 133 -19.44 -37.49 31.16
CA GLY A 133 -18.87 -37.62 29.80
C GLY A 133 -18.59 -36.30 29.12
N ASP A 134 -18.41 -36.35 27.78
CA ASP A 134 -18.23 -35.17 26.95
C ASP A 134 -19.44 -34.23 27.06
N THR A 135 -19.16 -32.94 27.16
CA THR A 135 -20.19 -31.91 27.29
C THR A 135 -19.78 -30.61 26.66
N THR A 136 -20.74 -29.73 26.45
CA THR A 136 -20.54 -28.43 25.81
C THR A 136 -20.74 -27.32 26.85
N LEU A 137 -19.80 -26.37 26.85
CA LEU A 137 -19.93 -25.09 27.53
C LEU A 137 -20.16 -24.01 26.47
N SER A 138 -21.04 -23.06 26.74
CA SER A 138 -21.30 -21.93 25.91
C SER A 138 -20.64 -20.67 26.46
N VAL A 139 -19.77 -20.05 25.72
CA VAL A 139 -19.17 -18.75 26.03
C VAL A 139 -19.87 -17.72 25.14
N THR A 140 -20.53 -16.76 25.76
CA THR A 140 -21.18 -15.64 25.03
C THR A 140 -20.42 -14.37 25.35
N VAL A 141 -20.08 -13.58 24.34
CA VAL A 141 -19.46 -12.26 24.46
C VAL A 141 -20.31 -11.30 23.63
N GLY A 142 -20.98 -10.38 24.31
CA GLY A 142 -21.96 -9.53 23.64
C GLY A 142 -23.07 -10.37 22.98
N ALA A 143 -23.26 -10.19 21.68
CA ALA A 143 -24.24 -10.94 20.90
C ALA A 143 -23.71 -12.29 20.36
N THR A 144 -22.42 -12.58 20.50
CA THR A 144 -21.77 -13.75 19.87
C THR A 144 -21.67 -14.90 20.87
N LYS A 145 -22.27 -16.07 20.54
CA LYS A 145 -22.16 -17.33 21.27
C LYS A 145 -21.13 -18.22 20.59
N LYS A 146 -20.26 -18.85 21.39
CA LYS A 146 -19.33 -19.88 20.93
C LYS A 146 -19.34 -21.07 21.86
N ASP A 147 -19.54 -22.24 21.30
CA ASP A 147 -19.53 -23.49 22.05
C ASP A 147 -18.12 -24.08 22.13
N ILE A 148 -17.75 -24.56 23.28
CA ILE A 148 -16.50 -25.28 23.54
C ILE A 148 -16.81 -26.66 24.14
N GLU A 149 -16.22 -27.70 23.57
CA GLU A 149 -16.36 -29.06 24.06
C GLU A 149 -15.33 -29.35 25.14
N VAL A 150 -15.77 -29.94 26.22
CA VAL A 150 -14.94 -30.34 27.33
C VAL A 150 -15.27 -31.77 27.75
N SER A 151 -14.30 -32.48 28.29
CA SER A 151 -14.44 -33.85 28.79
C SER A 151 -13.71 -34.01 30.11
N SER A 152 -13.84 -35.17 30.74
CA SER A 152 -13.08 -35.50 31.96
C SER A 152 -11.55 -35.44 31.75
N THR A 153 -11.05 -35.60 30.51
CA THR A 153 -9.63 -35.55 30.16
C THR A 153 -9.15 -34.14 29.76
N THR A 154 -10.04 -33.15 29.64
CA THR A 154 -9.66 -31.77 29.35
C THR A 154 -8.82 -31.21 30.48
N THR A 155 -7.63 -30.72 30.17
CA THR A 155 -6.74 -30.10 31.17
C THR A 155 -7.13 -28.65 31.44
N ILE A 156 -6.63 -28.07 32.54
CA ILE A 156 -6.85 -26.65 32.83
C ILE A 156 -6.28 -25.77 31.74
N ASP A 157 -5.07 -26.07 31.20
CA ASP A 157 -4.45 -25.30 30.12
C ASP A 157 -5.27 -25.40 28.84
N ASP A 158 -5.83 -26.59 28.54
CA ASP A 158 -6.73 -26.75 27.39
C ASP A 158 -8.02 -25.94 27.57
N LEU A 159 -8.62 -25.97 28.77
CA LEU A 159 -9.82 -25.17 29.06
C LEU A 159 -9.54 -23.68 28.94
N VAL A 160 -8.42 -23.20 29.48
CA VAL A 160 -7.99 -21.80 29.36
C VAL A 160 -7.77 -21.40 27.89
N SER A 161 -7.15 -22.28 27.09
CA SER A 161 -6.96 -22.05 25.66
C SER A 161 -8.30 -21.95 24.92
N LYS A 162 -9.21 -22.90 25.15
CA LYS A 162 -10.56 -22.90 24.57
C LYS A 162 -11.37 -21.66 24.96
N LEU A 163 -11.25 -21.19 26.18
CA LEU A 163 -11.89 -19.95 26.62
C LEU A 163 -11.33 -18.71 25.86
N LYS A 164 -10.00 -18.65 25.69
CA LYS A 164 -9.38 -17.58 24.87
C LYS A 164 -9.86 -17.59 23.42
N ASP A 165 -9.93 -18.78 22.84
CA ASP A 165 -10.41 -18.98 21.47
C ASP A 165 -11.90 -18.65 21.35
N ALA A 166 -12.66 -18.79 22.44
CA ALA A 166 -14.07 -18.40 22.49
C ALA A 166 -14.30 -16.89 22.65
N GLY A 167 -13.24 -16.08 22.80
CA GLY A 167 -13.35 -14.63 22.72
C GLY A 167 -13.10 -13.86 24.00
N VAL A 168 -12.86 -14.53 25.13
CA VAL A 168 -12.51 -13.90 26.41
C VAL A 168 -11.00 -13.94 26.66
N ASN A 169 -10.51 -13.14 27.60
CA ASN A 169 -9.21 -13.37 28.21
C ASN A 169 -9.34 -14.42 29.28
N ALA A 170 -8.44 -15.38 29.35
CA ALA A 170 -8.41 -16.40 30.39
C ALA A 170 -6.97 -16.70 30.80
N SER A 171 -6.75 -17.02 32.07
CA SER A 171 -5.45 -17.44 32.56
C SER A 171 -5.63 -18.32 33.81
N TYR A 172 -4.69 -19.23 34.03
CA TYR A 172 -4.61 -20.01 35.28
C TYR A 172 -3.43 -19.51 36.10
N ASP A 173 -3.69 -19.15 37.32
CA ASP A 173 -2.67 -18.82 38.34
C ASP A 173 -2.40 -20.06 39.19
N GLU A 174 -1.29 -20.72 38.93
CA GLU A 174 -0.90 -21.96 39.65
C GLU A 174 -0.57 -21.72 41.11
N THR A 175 -0.07 -20.52 41.44
CA THR A 175 0.25 -20.18 42.85
C THR A 175 -1.00 -20.07 43.71
N ASN A 176 -2.02 -19.37 43.16
CA ASN A 176 -3.29 -19.16 43.85
C ASN A 176 -4.35 -20.22 43.45
N ARG A 177 -4.02 -21.11 42.51
CA ARG A 177 -4.88 -22.20 42.02
C ARG A 177 -6.26 -21.69 41.57
N ARG A 178 -6.28 -20.58 40.80
CA ARG A 178 -7.51 -19.95 40.30
C ARG A 178 -7.45 -19.72 38.82
N ILE A 179 -8.57 -19.93 38.16
CA ILE A 179 -8.75 -19.49 36.77
C ILE A 179 -9.34 -18.08 36.80
N PHE A 180 -8.72 -17.18 36.07
CA PHE A 180 -9.19 -15.81 35.87
C PHE A 180 -9.73 -15.67 34.45
N VAL A 181 -10.91 -15.10 34.31
CA VAL A 181 -11.53 -14.80 33.02
C VAL A 181 -11.95 -13.33 33.00
N SER A 182 -11.76 -12.66 31.89
CA SER A 182 -12.28 -11.29 31.71
C SER A 182 -12.72 -11.03 30.28
N ALA A 183 -13.66 -10.11 30.11
CA ALA A 183 -13.98 -9.55 28.82
C ALA A 183 -12.74 -8.85 28.23
N LYS A 184 -12.60 -8.84 26.89
CA LYS A 184 -11.54 -8.11 26.18
C LYS A 184 -11.78 -6.61 26.16
N GLU A 185 -13.05 -6.22 26.09
CA GLU A 185 -13.49 -4.84 26.01
C GLU A 185 -14.32 -4.47 27.24
N THR A 186 -14.55 -3.17 27.42
CA THR A 186 -15.40 -2.62 28.48
C THR A 186 -16.85 -2.50 28.01
N GLY A 187 -17.76 -2.31 28.98
CA GLY A 187 -19.18 -2.04 28.72
C GLY A 187 -20.06 -3.27 28.67
N LYS A 188 -21.34 -3.05 28.90
CA LYS A 188 -22.32 -4.13 29.02
C LYS A 188 -22.47 -4.96 27.76
N ASP A 189 -22.42 -4.31 26.61
CA ASP A 189 -22.54 -4.98 25.32
C ASP A 189 -21.36 -5.92 25.00
N ASN A 190 -20.24 -5.78 25.72
CA ASN A 190 -19.05 -6.58 25.58
C ASN A 190 -18.84 -7.54 26.77
N ASP A 191 -19.81 -7.58 27.68
CA ASP A 191 -19.72 -8.51 28.82
C ASP A 191 -19.79 -9.97 28.34
N PHE A 192 -19.35 -10.89 29.16
CA PHE A 192 -19.35 -12.30 28.83
C PHE A 192 -20.17 -13.13 29.83
N ALA A 193 -20.67 -14.25 29.36
CA ALA A 193 -21.24 -15.29 30.15
C ALA A 193 -20.58 -16.63 29.81
N ILE A 194 -20.39 -17.50 30.81
CA ILE A 194 -19.95 -18.87 30.63
C ILE A 194 -21.02 -19.75 31.21
N THR A 195 -21.82 -20.38 30.35
CA THR A 195 -23.01 -21.12 30.71
C THR A 195 -22.95 -22.54 30.17
N SER A 196 -23.81 -23.41 30.65
CA SER A 196 -24.14 -24.67 30.00
C SER A 196 -25.60 -25.00 30.21
N SER A 197 -26.24 -25.49 29.17
CA SER A 197 -27.60 -26.00 29.24
C SER A 197 -27.68 -27.41 29.80
N SER A 198 -26.57 -28.16 29.89
CA SER A 198 -26.54 -29.52 30.43
C SER A 198 -26.07 -29.57 31.88
N LYS A 199 -26.59 -30.55 32.65
CA LYS A 199 -26.12 -30.79 33.99
C LYS A 199 -24.64 -31.16 34.02
N ALA A 200 -24.19 -31.97 33.08
CA ALA A 200 -22.78 -32.32 32.91
C ALA A 200 -21.88 -31.08 32.71
N GLY A 201 -22.29 -30.14 31.88
CA GLY A 201 -21.53 -28.90 31.66
C GLY A 201 -21.53 -27.99 32.91
N LEU A 202 -22.62 -27.89 33.65
CA LEU A 202 -22.65 -27.19 34.95
C LEU A 202 -21.72 -27.84 35.96
N ASN A 203 -21.64 -29.17 35.97
CA ASN A 203 -20.71 -29.94 36.84
C ASN A 203 -19.26 -29.68 36.40
N ALA A 204 -18.96 -29.60 35.08
CA ALA A 204 -17.64 -29.27 34.59
C ALA A 204 -17.21 -27.85 34.98
N LEU A 205 -18.10 -26.85 34.82
CA LEU A 205 -17.86 -25.49 35.28
C LEU A 205 -17.62 -25.41 36.77
N ASN A 206 -18.39 -26.16 37.57
CA ASN A 206 -18.22 -26.19 39.00
C ASN A 206 -16.91 -26.87 39.41
N ALA A 207 -16.51 -27.96 38.76
CA ALA A 207 -15.21 -28.61 38.95
C ALA A 207 -14.04 -27.67 38.62
N ALA A 208 -14.15 -26.87 37.53
CA ALA A 208 -13.18 -25.86 37.17
C ALA A 208 -13.21 -24.58 38.04
N GLY A 209 -14.15 -24.53 39.01
CA GLY A 209 -14.32 -23.37 39.90
C GLY A 209 -14.89 -22.14 39.21
N LEU A 210 -15.52 -22.28 38.05
CA LEU A 210 -15.99 -21.15 37.20
C LEU A 210 -17.52 -20.96 37.24
N CYS A 211 -18.24 -21.80 37.99
CA CYS A 211 -19.69 -21.72 38.01
C CYS A 211 -20.17 -20.59 38.92
N VAL A 212 -20.80 -19.60 38.33
CA VAL A 212 -21.42 -18.43 38.98
C VAL A 212 -22.79 -18.20 38.36
N SER A 213 -23.61 -17.38 39.00
CA SER A 213 -24.89 -16.94 38.46
C SER A 213 -24.90 -15.42 38.43
N SER A 214 -24.18 -14.83 37.45
CA SER A 214 -24.12 -13.40 37.25
C SER A 214 -25.39 -12.87 36.57
N ALA A 215 -25.53 -11.55 36.51
CA ALA A 215 -26.60 -10.92 35.76
C ALA A 215 -26.46 -11.25 34.26
N SER A 216 -25.25 -11.25 33.72
CA SER A 216 -24.95 -11.62 32.31
C SER A 216 -25.29 -13.11 32.06
N ASP A 217 -24.97 -14.02 32.97
CA ASP A 217 -25.33 -15.44 32.82
C ASP A 217 -26.84 -15.62 32.77
N GLN A 218 -27.55 -14.95 33.68
CA GLN A 218 -29.01 -15.03 33.72
C GLN A 218 -29.65 -14.42 32.47
N GLU A 219 -29.11 -13.34 31.94
CA GLU A 219 -29.59 -12.72 30.74
C GLU A 219 -29.37 -13.61 29.51
N ASN A 220 -28.22 -14.26 29.41
CA ASN A 220 -27.94 -15.25 28.39
C ASN A 220 -28.91 -16.46 28.44
N TYR A 221 -29.18 -16.99 29.62
CA TYR A 221 -30.20 -18.05 29.76
C TYR A 221 -31.57 -17.57 29.33
N LYS A 222 -31.99 -16.35 29.67
CA LYS A 222 -33.28 -15.77 29.25
C LYS A 222 -33.31 -15.57 27.72
N LYS A 223 -32.25 -15.06 27.10
CA LYS A 223 -32.16 -14.92 25.67
C LYS A 223 -32.27 -16.27 24.97
N MET A 224 -31.49 -17.27 25.40
CA MET A 224 -31.59 -18.63 24.87
C MET A 224 -33.00 -19.22 25.06
N ALA A 225 -33.59 -19.11 26.24
CA ALA A 225 -34.93 -19.59 26.53
C ALA A 225 -36.02 -18.91 25.69
N SER A 226 -35.80 -17.71 25.22
CA SER A 226 -36.78 -16.95 24.38
C SER A 226 -37.03 -17.59 23.02
N TYR A 227 -36.10 -18.41 22.53
CA TYR A 227 -36.27 -19.19 21.30
C TYR A 227 -37.10 -20.47 21.44
N ALA A 228 -37.49 -20.85 22.66
CA ALA A 228 -38.29 -22.06 22.90
C ALA A 228 -39.67 -21.92 22.25
N LYS A 229 -40.09 -22.96 21.54
CA LYS A 229 -41.41 -23.08 20.89
C LYS A 229 -42.07 -24.36 21.41
N GLY A 230 -42.97 -24.24 22.36
CA GLY A 230 -43.77 -25.39 22.85
C GLY A 230 -42.91 -26.60 23.24
N THR A 231 -42.76 -27.57 22.36
CA THR A 231 -41.98 -28.78 22.54
C THR A 231 -40.56 -28.67 21.96
N THR A 232 -39.67 -29.62 22.33
CA THR A 232 -38.33 -29.71 21.73
C THR A 232 -38.38 -29.84 20.21
N THR A 233 -39.32 -30.64 19.66
CA THR A 233 -39.46 -30.81 18.24
C THR A 233 -39.85 -29.51 17.53
N GLU A 234 -40.81 -28.76 18.06
CA GLU A 234 -41.23 -27.48 17.51
C GLU A 234 -40.10 -26.43 17.62
N THR A 235 -39.33 -26.51 18.67
CA THR A 235 -38.11 -25.65 18.83
C THR A 235 -37.05 -26.02 17.79
N SER A 236 -36.79 -27.31 17.55
CA SER A 236 -35.87 -27.79 16.54
C SER A 236 -36.29 -27.38 15.14
N ASP A 237 -37.59 -27.47 14.82
CA ASP A 237 -38.12 -27.06 13.50
C ASP A 237 -37.89 -25.54 13.29
N ALA A 238 -38.16 -24.72 14.30
CA ALA A 238 -37.90 -23.27 14.25
C ALA A 238 -36.40 -22.95 14.08
N MET A 239 -35.54 -23.67 14.81
CA MET A 239 -34.09 -23.51 14.68
C MET A 239 -33.57 -23.92 13.31
N LEU A 240 -34.10 -25.01 12.75
CA LEU A 240 -33.74 -25.44 11.39
C LEU A 240 -34.08 -24.36 10.34
N GLU A 241 -35.18 -23.63 10.51
CA GLU A 241 -35.54 -22.51 9.64
C GLU A 241 -34.51 -21.37 9.74
N ILE A 242 -34.11 -20.98 10.97
CA ILE A 242 -33.06 -19.96 11.19
C ILE A 242 -31.76 -20.39 10.51
N LEU A 243 -31.29 -21.61 10.75
CA LEU A 243 -30.03 -22.12 10.19
C LEU A 243 -30.06 -22.19 8.67
N LYS A 244 -31.20 -22.58 8.09
CA LYS A 244 -31.39 -22.58 6.62
C LYS A 244 -31.36 -21.17 6.04
N ASN A 245 -31.97 -20.22 6.71
CA ASN A 245 -31.95 -18.82 6.26
C ASN A 245 -30.53 -18.24 6.29
N LEU A 246 -29.77 -18.48 7.33
CA LEU A 246 -28.36 -18.11 7.43
C LEU A 246 -27.52 -18.76 6.33
N LYS A 247 -27.63 -20.09 6.18
CA LYS A 247 -26.92 -20.82 5.11
C LYS A 247 -27.22 -20.25 3.73
N ASN A 248 -28.50 -20.04 3.42
CA ASN A 248 -28.91 -19.51 2.13
C ASN A 248 -28.34 -18.10 1.87
N ALA A 249 -28.28 -17.26 2.90
CA ALA A 249 -27.70 -15.94 2.79
C ALA A 249 -26.17 -15.99 2.49
N TYR A 250 -25.43 -16.86 3.18
CA TYR A 250 -23.99 -17.04 2.92
C TYR A 250 -23.70 -17.66 1.55
N ASP A 251 -24.42 -18.72 1.17
CA ASP A 251 -24.28 -19.36 -0.13
C ASP A 251 -24.59 -18.37 -1.27
N SER A 252 -25.69 -17.62 -1.11
CA SER A 252 -26.08 -16.57 -2.08
C SER A 252 -25.01 -15.50 -2.22
N ASN A 253 -24.40 -15.01 -1.12
CA ASN A 253 -23.32 -14.03 -1.17
C ASN A 253 -22.09 -14.57 -1.89
N THR A 254 -21.76 -15.84 -1.70
CA THR A 254 -20.66 -16.53 -2.39
C THR A 254 -20.93 -16.62 -3.90
N GLU A 255 -22.13 -17.06 -4.29
CA GLU A 255 -22.54 -17.13 -5.69
C GLU A 255 -22.56 -15.74 -6.36
N LEU A 256 -23.10 -14.72 -5.68
CA LEU A 256 -23.15 -13.35 -6.18
C LEU A 256 -21.74 -12.77 -6.39
N THR A 257 -20.80 -13.08 -5.52
CA THR A 257 -19.40 -12.64 -5.66
C THR A 257 -18.72 -13.30 -6.86
N LEU A 258 -18.96 -14.57 -7.10
CA LEU A 258 -18.48 -15.27 -8.28
C LEU A 258 -19.11 -14.71 -9.56
N LYS A 259 -20.40 -14.43 -9.53
CA LYS A 259 -21.15 -13.83 -10.64
C LYS A 259 -20.64 -12.44 -11.00
N GLU A 260 -20.39 -11.60 -9.99
CA GLU A 260 -19.81 -10.26 -10.15
C GLU A 260 -18.46 -10.30 -10.89
N LYS A 261 -17.55 -11.18 -10.45
CA LYS A 261 -16.25 -11.39 -11.13
C LYS A 261 -16.43 -11.84 -12.57
N ASN A 262 -17.34 -12.77 -12.82
CA ASN A 262 -17.60 -13.33 -14.16
C ASN A 262 -18.19 -12.26 -15.11
N LEU A 263 -19.19 -11.49 -14.66
CA LEU A 263 -19.79 -10.41 -15.46
C LEU A 263 -18.78 -9.31 -15.77
N SER A 264 -17.98 -8.87 -14.77
CA SER A 264 -16.93 -7.87 -14.98
C SER A 264 -15.88 -8.32 -16.00
N ALA A 265 -15.49 -9.60 -15.95
CA ALA A 265 -14.54 -10.17 -16.89
C ALA A 265 -15.14 -10.24 -18.32
N LYS A 266 -16.40 -10.65 -18.47
CA LYS A 266 -17.11 -10.70 -19.75
C LYS A 266 -17.29 -9.31 -20.38
N ILE A 267 -17.68 -8.31 -19.60
CA ILE A 267 -17.78 -6.92 -20.06
C ILE A 267 -16.42 -6.42 -20.54
N SER A 268 -15.36 -6.63 -19.76
CA SER A 268 -14.01 -6.20 -20.10
C SER A 268 -13.51 -6.85 -21.39
N TYR A 269 -13.71 -8.16 -21.54
CA TYR A 269 -13.36 -8.89 -22.76
C TYR A 269 -14.13 -8.39 -23.97
N SER A 270 -15.45 -8.22 -23.85
CA SER A 270 -16.31 -7.80 -24.97
C SER A 270 -15.97 -6.40 -25.44
N ASN A 271 -15.74 -5.46 -24.51
CA ASN A 271 -15.30 -4.10 -24.83
C ASN A 271 -13.92 -4.08 -25.50
N ALA A 272 -12.99 -4.91 -25.03
CA ALA A 272 -11.67 -5.05 -25.63
C ALA A 272 -11.74 -5.64 -27.04
N LYS A 273 -12.56 -6.68 -27.24
CA LYS A 273 -12.75 -7.34 -28.54
C LYS A 273 -13.38 -6.42 -29.55
N ASP A 274 -14.41 -5.67 -29.18
CA ASP A 274 -15.03 -4.69 -30.08
C ASP A 274 -14.04 -3.58 -30.45
N ALA A 275 -13.28 -3.04 -29.48
CA ALA A 275 -12.28 -2.02 -29.76
C ALA A 275 -11.14 -2.51 -30.67
N VAL A 276 -10.74 -3.78 -30.57
CA VAL A 276 -9.76 -4.40 -31.48
C VAL A 276 -10.35 -4.57 -32.86
N ASN A 277 -11.60 -5.05 -32.97
CA ASN A 277 -12.28 -5.23 -34.26
C ASN A 277 -12.56 -3.88 -34.96
N GLU A 278 -13.00 -2.87 -34.22
CA GLU A 278 -13.19 -1.50 -34.72
C GLU A 278 -11.87 -0.90 -35.25
N TYR A 279 -10.79 -1.11 -34.49
CA TYR A 279 -9.47 -0.68 -34.95
C TYR A 279 -9.05 -1.39 -36.25
N ILE A 280 -9.22 -2.70 -36.37
CA ILE A 280 -8.89 -3.45 -37.58
C ILE A 280 -9.75 -2.96 -38.75
N ALA A 281 -11.04 -2.74 -38.54
CA ALA A 281 -11.95 -2.28 -39.59
C ALA A 281 -11.53 -0.89 -40.13
N GLY A 282 -11.25 0.07 -39.24
CA GLY A 282 -10.90 1.45 -39.59
C GLY A 282 -11.99 2.18 -40.38
N ASP A 283 -11.77 3.44 -40.65
CA ASP A 283 -12.73 4.29 -41.39
C ASP A 283 -12.44 4.35 -42.91
N ASP A 284 -11.32 3.77 -43.35
CA ASP A 284 -10.88 3.84 -44.75
C ASP A 284 -11.11 2.53 -45.52
N THR A 285 -11.31 2.64 -46.80
CA THR A 285 -11.46 1.51 -47.72
C THR A 285 -10.12 1.03 -48.32
N ASN A 286 -8.97 1.51 -47.77
CA ASN A 286 -7.64 1.15 -48.26
C ASN A 286 -7.26 -0.23 -47.71
N ALA A 287 -7.10 -1.20 -48.62
CA ALA A 287 -6.76 -2.58 -48.26
C ALA A 287 -5.38 -2.70 -47.60
N ASP A 288 -4.40 -1.86 -47.99
CA ASP A 288 -3.05 -1.88 -47.43
C ASP A 288 -3.05 -1.38 -45.99
N ALA A 289 -3.82 -0.32 -45.70
CA ALA A 289 -3.96 0.19 -44.32
C ALA A 289 -4.67 -0.80 -43.40
N LYS A 290 -5.63 -1.58 -43.94
CA LYS A 290 -6.27 -2.66 -43.18
C LYS A 290 -5.28 -3.78 -42.88
N ALA A 291 -4.46 -4.17 -43.84
CA ALA A 291 -3.42 -5.20 -43.64
C ALA A 291 -2.40 -4.77 -42.58
N ASP A 292 -1.99 -3.51 -42.57
CA ASP A 292 -1.11 -2.94 -41.55
C ASP A 292 -1.73 -3.03 -40.14
N ARG A 293 -3.02 -2.73 -40.01
CA ARG A 293 -3.75 -2.82 -38.72
C ARG A 293 -3.87 -4.26 -38.24
N GLU A 294 -4.21 -5.20 -39.13
CA GLU A 294 -4.25 -6.63 -38.84
C GLU A 294 -2.87 -7.15 -38.40
N GLN A 295 -1.81 -6.77 -39.12
CA GLN A 295 -0.44 -7.14 -38.78
C GLN A 295 -0.02 -6.59 -37.40
N LEU A 296 -0.36 -5.34 -37.11
CA LEU A 296 -0.06 -4.77 -35.80
C LEU A 296 -0.76 -5.48 -34.68
N VAL A 297 -2.06 -5.80 -34.80
CA VAL A 297 -2.80 -6.56 -33.79
C VAL A 297 -2.19 -7.93 -33.60
N GLU A 298 -1.79 -8.63 -34.67
CA GLU A 298 -1.12 -9.93 -34.56
C GLU A 298 0.20 -9.83 -33.80
N LEU A 299 1.02 -8.80 -34.06
CA LEU A 299 2.25 -8.55 -33.31
C LEU A 299 1.97 -8.25 -31.83
N LEU A 300 0.94 -7.47 -31.52
CA LEU A 300 0.59 -7.10 -30.15
C LEU A 300 0.10 -8.26 -29.27
N LYS A 301 -0.22 -9.43 -29.87
CA LYS A 301 -0.48 -10.66 -29.13
C LYS A 301 0.77 -11.17 -28.39
N HIS A 302 1.96 -10.78 -28.82
CA HIS A 302 3.22 -11.14 -28.18
C HIS A 302 3.60 -10.12 -27.11
N SER A 303 3.78 -10.56 -25.86
CA SER A 303 4.03 -9.69 -24.70
C SER A 303 5.51 -9.32 -24.50
N ASN A 304 6.44 -10.03 -25.11
CA ASN A 304 7.88 -9.89 -24.85
C ASN A 304 8.65 -9.40 -26.06
N SER A 305 8.48 -8.11 -26.38
CA SER A 305 9.14 -7.45 -27.53
C SER A 305 10.68 -7.38 -27.43
N LYS A 306 11.23 -7.55 -26.23
CA LYS A 306 12.68 -7.39 -25.99
C LYS A 306 13.53 -8.50 -26.63
N TYR A 307 12.96 -9.68 -26.79
CA TYR A 307 13.65 -10.88 -27.27
C TYR A 307 13.07 -11.46 -28.56
N THR A 308 12.21 -10.71 -29.24
CA THR A 308 11.54 -11.18 -30.46
C THR A 308 11.87 -10.32 -31.68
N TYR A 309 11.85 -10.94 -32.85
CA TYR A 309 12.00 -10.31 -34.17
C TYR A 309 10.82 -10.71 -35.06
N VAL A 310 10.55 -9.87 -36.05
CA VAL A 310 9.42 -10.01 -36.96
C VAL A 310 9.91 -10.13 -38.39
N ASN A 311 9.37 -11.07 -39.15
CA ASN A 311 9.55 -11.10 -40.60
C ASN A 311 8.76 -9.98 -41.25
N ASN A 312 9.43 -9.11 -42.01
CA ASN A 312 8.81 -7.91 -42.60
C ASN A 312 7.77 -8.23 -43.67
N GLU A 313 7.85 -9.40 -44.31
CA GLU A 313 6.93 -9.82 -45.37
C GLU A 313 5.74 -10.62 -44.83
N THR A 314 5.99 -11.51 -43.86
CA THR A 314 4.97 -12.46 -43.36
C THR A 314 4.36 -12.06 -42.03
N GLY A 315 5.01 -11.15 -41.29
CA GLY A 315 4.61 -10.81 -39.91
C GLY A 315 4.93 -11.89 -38.88
N GLU A 316 5.59 -13.00 -39.27
CA GLU A 316 5.97 -14.08 -38.35
C GLU A 316 6.91 -13.55 -37.26
N VAL A 317 6.64 -13.88 -35.99
CA VAL A 317 7.44 -13.49 -34.83
C VAL A 317 8.28 -14.68 -34.38
N LYS A 318 9.60 -14.46 -34.23
CA LYS A 318 10.55 -15.48 -33.71
C LYS A 318 11.32 -14.97 -32.51
N ASP A 319 11.76 -15.89 -31.66
CA ASP A 319 12.70 -15.59 -30.61
C ASP A 319 14.01 -15.05 -31.20
N ILE A 320 14.67 -14.12 -30.50
CA ILE A 320 15.95 -13.51 -30.92
C ILE A 320 17.02 -14.56 -31.23
N PHE A 321 17.00 -15.69 -30.52
CA PHE A 321 17.96 -16.76 -30.72
C PHE A 321 17.71 -17.58 -31.98
N GLU A 322 16.47 -17.54 -32.53
CA GLU A 322 16.11 -18.21 -33.78
C GLU A 322 16.16 -17.27 -34.99
N ALA A 323 16.18 -15.95 -34.78
CA ALA A 323 16.12 -14.95 -35.83
C ALA A 323 17.49 -14.49 -36.34
N VAL A 324 18.58 -15.06 -35.84
CA VAL A 324 19.94 -14.70 -36.22
C VAL A 324 20.22 -15.15 -37.66
N ASP A 325 20.59 -14.20 -38.52
CA ASP A 325 20.96 -14.36 -39.94
C ASP A 325 19.84 -14.47 -40.98
N THR A 326 18.61 -14.17 -40.65
CA THR A 326 17.50 -14.19 -41.63
C THR A 326 17.35 -12.84 -42.32
N ILE A 327 17.49 -12.79 -43.63
CA ILE A 327 17.21 -11.58 -44.45
C ILE A 327 15.71 -11.26 -44.36
N GLY A 328 15.38 -9.99 -44.08
CA GLY A 328 13.98 -9.52 -43.96
C GLY A 328 13.42 -9.51 -42.55
N TRP A 329 14.19 -9.83 -41.54
CA TRP A 329 13.80 -9.72 -40.15
C TRP A 329 14.13 -8.35 -39.55
N THR A 330 13.21 -7.78 -38.81
CA THR A 330 13.36 -6.51 -38.09
C THR A 330 13.05 -6.70 -36.62
N LYS A 331 13.59 -5.83 -35.77
CA LYS A 331 13.30 -5.88 -34.35
C LYS A 331 11.82 -5.62 -34.12
N TYR A 332 11.21 -6.39 -33.21
CA TYR A 332 9.79 -6.32 -32.88
C TYR A 332 9.34 -4.88 -32.56
N ASP A 333 10.08 -4.18 -31.67
CA ASP A 333 9.74 -2.81 -31.27
C ASP A 333 9.77 -1.82 -32.44
N ASP A 334 10.71 -2.03 -33.38
CA ASP A 334 10.84 -1.16 -34.55
C ASP A 334 9.63 -1.35 -35.51
N LYS A 335 9.18 -2.64 -35.69
CA LYS A 335 8.02 -2.94 -36.54
C LYS A 335 6.71 -2.51 -35.92
N VAL A 336 6.54 -2.71 -34.60
CA VAL A 336 5.37 -2.19 -33.87
C VAL A 336 5.31 -0.66 -33.96
N SER A 337 6.45 0.03 -33.83
CA SER A 337 6.52 1.50 -33.95
C SER A 337 6.21 1.99 -35.37
N GLU A 338 6.72 1.31 -36.39
CA GLU A 338 6.44 1.61 -37.80
C GLU A 338 4.94 1.49 -38.11
N LEU A 339 4.32 0.33 -37.74
CA LEU A 339 2.91 0.07 -37.97
C LEU A 339 2.00 0.97 -37.12
N ALA A 340 2.39 1.28 -35.90
CA ALA A 340 1.63 2.20 -35.05
C ALA A 340 1.61 3.62 -35.64
N LYS A 341 2.69 4.05 -36.29
CA LYS A 341 2.76 5.33 -36.98
C LYS A 341 1.97 5.32 -38.28
N SER A 342 2.12 4.28 -39.13
CA SER A 342 1.37 4.16 -40.41
C SER A 342 -0.13 4.09 -40.21
N THR A 343 -0.59 3.52 -39.08
CA THR A 343 -2.01 3.35 -38.73
C THR A 343 -2.57 4.45 -37.82
N GLY A 344 -1.79 5.51 -37.55
CA GLY A 344 -2.24 6.68 -36.78
C GLY A 344 -2.46 6.49 -35.28
N LEU A 345 -1.89 5.42 -34.70
CA LEU A 345 -1.93 5.18 -33.26
C LEU A 345 -0.89 5.98 -32.47
N THR A 346 0.14 6.43 -33.15
CA THR A 346 1.13 7.35 -32.59
C THR A 346 1.12 8.63 -33.42
N THR A 347 1.12 9.76 -32.71
CA THR A 347 1.22 11.08 -33.33
C THR A 347 2.50 11.77 -32.89
N GLU A 348 3.23 12.33 -33.81
CA GLU A 348 4.43 13.14 -33.55
C GLU A 348 4.02 14.61 -33.56
N SER A 349 4.37 15.34 -32.51
CA SER A 349 4.25 16.78 -32.44
C SER A 349 5.63 17.38 -32.20
N THR A 350 6.08 18.28 -33.07
CA THR A 350 7.34 19.02 -32.91
C THR A 350 7.01 20.29 -32.14
N GLY A 351 7.56 20.46 -30.94
CA GLY A 351 7.43 21.68 -30.15
C GLY A 351 8.23 22.83 -30.76
N ASP A 352 7.99 24.07 -30.32
CA ASP A 352 8.73 25.27 -30.73
C ASP A 352 10.24 25.18 -30.41
N ASP A 353 10.63 24.19 -29.60
CA ASP A 353 12.02 23.84 -29.24
C ASP A 353 12.69 22.85 -30.21
N GLY A 354 11.96 22.41 -31.24
CA GLY A 354 12.45 21.46 -32.26
C GLY A 354 12.47 19.99 -31.77
N GLU A 355 11.95 19.70 -30.56
CA GLU A 355 11.82 18.31 -30.07
C GLU A 355 10.53 17.66 -30.59
N THR A 356 10.67 16.47 -31.17
CA THR A 356 9.53 15.66 -31.61
C THR A 356 9.03 14.80 -30.46
N LYS A 357 7.77 14.98 -30.04
CA LYS A 357 7.09 14.16 -29.02
C LYS A 357 6.15 13.18 -29.71
N THR A 358 6.25 11.90 -29.33
CA THR A 358 5.35 10.86 -29.81
C THR A 358 4.29 10.58 -28.73
N ASP A 359 3.01 10.75 -29.06
CA ASP A 359 1.90 10.30 -28.22
C ASP A 359 1.57 8.84 -28.58
N SER A 360 1.74 7.92 -27.64
CA SER A 360 1.45 6.50 -27.77
C SER A 360 0.21 6.04 -27.01
N THR A 361 -0.58 6.95 -26.46
CA THR A 361 -1.75 6.63 -25.60
C THR A 361 -2.71 5.66 -26.28
N LYS A 362 -2.97 5.85 -27.58
CA LYS A 362 -3.84 4.98 -28.38
C LYS A 362 -3.22 3.60 -28.58
N LEU A 363 -1.91 3.52 -28.83
CA LEU A 363 -1.20 2.25 -28.96
C LEU A 363 -1.20 1.46 -27.63
N ASP A 364 -0.96 2.13 -26.51
CA ASP A 364 -0.96 1.49 -25.19
C ASP A 364 -2.36 0.96 -24.84
N LYS A 365 -3.41 1.68 -25.21
CA LYS A 365 -4.79 1.23 -25.07
C LYS A 365 -5.08 0.00 -25.95
N LEU A 366 -4.61 0.01 -27.21
CA LEU A 366 -4.76 -1.15 -28.10
C LEU A 366 -4.00 -2.37 -27.56
N LYS A 367 -2.77 -2.20 -27.07
CA LYS A 367 -2.01 -3.28 -26.41
C LYS A 367 -2.79 -3.89 -25.26
N SER A 368 -3.35 -3.08 -24.37
CA SER A 368 -4.17 -3.54 -23.24
C SER A 368 -5.40 -4.32 -23.69
N ASN A 369 -6.09 -3.83 -24.73
CA ASN A 369 -7.25 -4.52 -25.27
C ASN A 369 -6.87 -5.88 -25.90
N VAL A 370 -5.79 -5.93 -26.69
CA VAL A 370 -5.29 -7.18 -27.28
C VAL A 370 -4.94 -8.19 -26.18
N GLN A 371 -4.24 -7.78 -25.11
CA GLN A 371 -3.92 -8.67 -24.00
C GLN A 371 -5.17 -9.20 -23.28
N THR A 372 -6.19 -8.36 -23.13
CA THR A 372 -7.48 -8.78 -22.55
C THR A 372 -8.17 -9.81 -23.44
N VAL A 373 -8.12 -9.66 -24.76
CA VAL A 373 -8.72 -10.62 -25.72
C VAL A 373 -8.00 -11.95 -25.71
N ILE A 374 -6.66 -11.97 -25.81
CA ILE A 374 -5.90 -13.23 -25.83
C ILE A 374 -5.98 -14.00 -24.51
N ALA A 375 -6.19 -13.32 -23.38
CA ALA A 375 -6.40 -13.99 -22.10
C ALA A 375 -7.61 -14.94 -22.11
N VAL A 376 -8.56 -14.74 -23.01
CA VAL A 376 -9.71 -15.60 -23.24
C VAL A 376 -9.53 -16.44 -24.50
N ASP A 377 -9.22 -15.80 -25.65
CA ASP A 377 -9.19 -16.47 -26.97
C ASP A 377 -8.08 -17.53 -27.06
N ASP A 378 -6.92 -17.28 -26.42
CA ASP A 378 -5.77 -18.21 -26.39
C ASP A 378 -5.76 -19.11 -25.16
N ASN A 379 -6.79 -19.04 -24.30
CA ASN A 379 -6.87 -19.88 -23.12
C ASN A 379 -7.18 -21.34 -23.51
N ALA A 380 -6.22 -22.22 -23.27
CA ALA A 380 -6.31 -23.65 -23.62
C ALA A 380 -7.36 -24.43 -22.80
N ILE A 381 -7.86 -23.84 -21.71
CA ILE A 381 -8.90 -24.45 -20.85
C ILE A 381 -10.30 -24.21 -21.43
N TYR A 382 -10.49 -23.14 -22.21
CA TYR A 382 -11.78 -22.78 -22.77
C TYR A 382 -12.03 -23.49 -24.13
N THR A 383 -13.20 -24.11 -24.28
CA THR A 383 -13.68 -24.59 -25.57
C THR A 383 -14.12 -23.41 -26.47
N ASP A 384 -14.35 -23.65 -27.73
CA ASP A 384 -14.85 -22.61 -28.64
C ASP A 384 -16.25 -22.09 -28.21
N ASP A 385 -17.08 -22.96 -27.67
CA ASP A 385 -18.40 -22.60 -27.10
C ASP A 385 -18.23 -21.73 -25.85
N ASP A 386 -17.25 -22.02 -24.97
CA ASP A 386 -16.95 -21.21 -23.80
C ASP A 386 -16.49 -19.80 -24.21
N LYS A 387 -15.60 -19.69 -25.21
CA LYS A 387 -15.12 -18.43 -25.76
C LYS A 387 -16.22 -17.61 -26.40
N ALA A 388 -17.12 -18.28 -27.16
CA ALA A 388 -18.30 -17.63 -27.75
C ALA A 388 -19.25 -17.10 -26.67
N ALA A 389 -19.50 -17.89 -25.62
CA ALA A 389 -20.34 -17.49 -24.48
C ALA A 389 -19.72 -16.42 -23.58
N TYR A 390 -18.43 -16.13 -23.76
CA TYR A 390 -17.73 -15.07 -23.01
C TYR A 390 -18.00 -13.67 -23.59
N TYR A 391 -18.27 -13.56 -24.91
CA TYR A 391 -18.59 -12.32 -25.57
C TYR A 391 -20.05 -11.92 -25.30
N LEU A 392 -20.26 -10.68 -24.91
CA LEU A 392 -21.56 -10.05 -24.72
C LEU A 392 -21.80 -9.00 -25.81
N THR A 393 -22.99 -9.03 -26.41
CA THR A 393 -23.47 -7.94 -27.28
C THR A 393 -23.64 -6.64 -26.49
N THR A 394 -23.86 -5.52 -27.17
CA THR A 394 -24.06 -4.23 -26.51
C THR A 394 -25.21 -4.24 -25.50
N ASP A 395 -26.36 -4.80 -25.89
CA ASP A 395 -27.54 -4.89 -25.02
C ASP A 395 -27.27 -5.80 -23.81
N GLU A 396 -26.57 -6.92 -24.01
CA GLU A 396 -26.16 -7.82 -22.92
C GLU A 396 -25.15 -7.18 -21.98
N ARG A 397 -24.23 -6.35 -22.48
CA ARG A 397 -23.29 -5.59 -21.63
C ARG A 397 -24.01 -4.55 -20.78
N GLU A 398 -24.96 -3.81 -21.35
CA GLU A 398 -25.78 -2.85 -20.59
C GLU A 398 -26.58 -3.55 -19.50
N ALA A 399 -27.18 -4.72 -19.83
CA ALA A 399 -27.89 -5.54 -18.85
C ALA A 399 -26.96 -6.07 -17.76
N ALA A 400 -25.76 -6.55 -18.12
CA ALA A 400 -24.75 -7.04 -17.21
C ALA A 400 -24.21 -5.91 -16.31
N GLN A 401 -23.97 -4.72 -16.85
CA GLN A 401 -23.56 -3.55 -16.09
C GLN A 401 -24.61 -3.12 -15.08
N LYS A 402 -25.89 -3.10 -15.50
CA LYS A 402 -27.00 -2.81 -14.59
C LYS A 402 -27.11 -3.85 -13.46
N GLU A 403 -26.84 -5.11 -13.77
CA GLU A 403 -26.83 -6.17 -12.76
C GLU A 403 -25.70 -5.96 -11.73
N LEU A 404 -24.51 -5.53 -12.18
CA LEU A 404 -23.38 -5.21 -11.32
C LEU A 404 -23.66 -3.98 -10.42
N ASP A 405 -24.27 -2.95 -10.98
CA ASP A 405 -24.43 -1.67 -10.29
C ASP A 405 -25.65 -1.64 -9.35
N GLU A 406 -26.70 -2.39 -9.66
CA GLU A 406 -27.98 -2.33 -8.94
C GLU A 406 -28.38 -3.67 -8.29
N THR A 407 -28.41 -4.75 -9.06
CA THR A 407 -29.05 -6.01 -8.62
C THR A 407 -28.19 -6.79 -7.64
N ILE A 408 -26.91 -6.97 -7.94
CA ILE A 408 -25.97 -7.72 -7.08
C ILE A 408 -25.77 -7.00 -5.74
N PRO A 409 -25.48 -5.68 -5.70
CA PRO A 409 -25.34 -4.96 -4.44
C PRO A 409 -26.60 -5.00 -3.58
N ALA A 410 -27.79 -4.85 -4.18
CA ALA A 410 -29.05 -4.91 -3.46
C ALA A 410 -29.32 -6.28 -2.84
N LYS A 411 -29.00 -7.37 -3.57
CA LYS A 411 -29.13 -8.74 -3.04
C LYS A 411 -28.14 -9.04 -1.94
N LYS A 412 -26.88 -8.61 -2.10
CA LYS A 412 -25.86 -8.75 -1.04
C LYS A 412 -26.30 -8.02 0.22
N ALA A 413 -26.78 -6.78 0.11
CA ALA A 413 -27.27 -6.01 1.24
C ALA A 413 -28.47 -6.68 1.93
N ALA A 414 -29.37 -7.33 1.17
CA ALA A 414 -30.47 -8.08 1.75
C ALA A 414 -30.00 -9.34 2.50
N ASN A 415 -29.03 -10.07 1.94
CA ASN A 415 -28.42 -11.21 2.61
C ASN A 415 -27.67 -10.79 3.89
N ASP A 416 -26.92 -9.71 3.80
CA ASP A 416 -26.19 -9.16 4.95
C ASP A 416 -27.15 -8.71 6.06
N ALA A 417 -28.32 -8.18 5.71
CA ALA A 417 -29.36 -7.84 6.68
C ALA A 417 -29.93 -9.10 7.39
N VAL A 418 -30.08 -10.22 6.65
CA VAL A 418 -30.49 -11.51 7.25
C VAL A 418 -29.43 -12.01 8.22
N ILE A 419 -28.16 -11.92 7.85
CA ILE A 419 -27.05 -12.37 8.70
C ILE A 419 -26.91 -11.48 9.95
N ALA A 420 -27.09 -10.16 9.78
CA ALA A 420 -26.97 -9.20 10.88
C ALA A 420 -28.23 -9.07 11.74
N ASP A 421 -29.33 -9.75 11.41
CA ASP A 421 -30.52 -9.81 12.26
C ASP A 421 -30.16 -10.31 13.65
N GLU A 422 -30.68 -9.67 14.69
CA GLU A 422 -30.29 -9.94 16.09
C GLU A 422 -30.56 -11.39 16.50
N ASP A 423 -31.63 -11.99 15.99
CA ASP A 423 -31.96 -13.36 16.32
C ASP A 423 -31.12 -14.37 15.52
N ASN A 424 -30.78 -14.05 14.29
CA ASN A 424 -29.93 -14.88 13.42
C ASN A 424 -28.46 -14.81 13.87
N SER A 425 -27.93 -13.63 14.16
CA SER A 425 -26.54 -13.43 14.56
C SER A 425 -26.18 -14.10 15.87
N TYR A 426 -27.14 -14.30 16.76
CA TYR A 426 -26.94 -15.07 18.01
C TYR A 426 -26.54 -16.53 17.75
N TRP A 427 -27.06 -17.12 16.66
CA TRP A 427 -26.80 -18.50 16.23
C TRP A 427 -25.78 -18.60 15.10
N ASP A 428 -25.15 -17.48 14.73
CA ASP A 428 -24.20 -17.43 13.63
C ASP A 428 -22.92 -18.22 13.94
N VAL A 429 -22.83 -19.36 13.25
CA VAL A 429 -21.59 -20.14 13.15
C VAL A 429 -21.05 -19.88 11.74
N LYS A 430 -19.96 -19.19 11.61
CA LYS A 430 -19.39 -18.64 10.34
C LYS A 430 -19.20 -19.64 9.18
N ASP A 431 -19.55 -20.92 9.33
CA ASP A 431 -19.24 -21.94 8.32
C ASP A 431 -20.40 -22.92 8.09
N TYR A 432 -21.55 -22.38 7.67
CA TYR A 432 -22.65 -23.21 7.16
C TYR A 432 -22.45 -23.64 5.71
N THR A 433 -21.50 -23.04 4.99
CA THR A 433 -21.17 -23.39 3.60
C THR A 433 -20.66 -24.83 3.55
N GLY A 434 -21.38 -25.69 2.86
CA GLY A 434 -21.07 -27.11 2.73
C GLY A 434 -21.86 -28.05 3.64
N MET A 435 -22.60 -27.55 4.64
CA MET A 435 -23.49 -28.39 5.44
C MET A 435 -24.69 -28.86 4.61
N GLY A 436 -24.95 -30.16 4.67
CA GLY A 436 -26.17 -30.78 4.11
C GLY A 436 -27.38 -30.65 5.05
N ASP A 437 -28.59 -30.96 4.53
CA ASP A 437 -29.83 -30.90 5.33
C ASP A 437 -29.77 -31.76 6.60
N THR A 438 -29.10 -32.90 6.53
CA THR A 438 -28.94 -33.80 7.69
C THR A 438 -28.10 -33.19 8.79
N GLU A 439 -27.02 -32.52 8.43
CA GLU A 439 -26.10 -31.83 9.37
C GLU A 439 -26.77 -30.63 10.01
N LEU A 440 -27.47 -29.81 9.19
CA LEU A 440 -28.26 -28.69 9.71
C LEU A 440 -29.38 -29.17 10.66
N ARG A 441 -30.02 -30.29 10.35
CA ARG A 441 -31.05 -30.87 11.23
C ARG A 441 -30.44 -31.32 12.57
N ALA A 442 -29.31 -32.03 12.54
CA ALA A 442 -28.63 -32.46 13.77
C ALA A 442 -28.21 -31.27 14.64
N LEU A 443 -27.75 -30.17 14.00
CA LEU A 443 -27.41 -28.93 14.67
C LEU A 443 -28.65 -28.25 15.29
N ALA A 444 -29.75 -28.19 14.54
CA ALA A 444 -31.02 -27.67 15.07
C ALA A 444 -31.58 -28.47 16.25
N ASP A 445 -31.47 -29.81 16.20
CA ASP A 445 -31.85 -30.67 17.31
C ASP A 445 -30.99 -30.41 18.55
N LYS A 446 -29.67 -30.28 18.38
CA LYS A 446 -28.75 -29.92 19.47
C LYS A 446 -29.12 -28.56 20.07
N TYR A 447 -29.34 -27.54 19.28
CA TYR A 447 -29.73 -26.21 19.77
C TYR A 447 -31.11 -26.22 20.42
N ALA A 448 -32.07 -27.03 19.94
CA ALA A 448 -33.37 -27.17 20.56
C ALA A 448 -33.27 -27.75 21.98
N ASP A 449 -32.43 -28.76 22.15
CA ASP A 449 -32.17 -29.33 23.50
C ASP A 449 -31.54 -28.28 24.43
N GLU A 450 -30.57 -27.50 23.93
CA GLU A 450 -29.96 -26.42 24.69
C GLU A 450 -30.98 -25.34 25.10
N ILE A 451 -31.84 -24.94 24.17
CA ILE A 451 -32.90 -23.94 24.39
C ILE A 451 -33.89 -24.43 25.45
N MET A 452 -34.34 -25.69 25.35
CA MET A 452 -35.30 -26.25 26.30
C MET A 452 -34.71 -26.44 27.70
N ASN A 453 -33.42 -26.81 27.76
CA ASN A 453 -32.72 -26.85 29.05
C ASN A 453 -32.55 -25.44 29.62
N ALA A 454 -32.16 -24.45 28.83
CA ALA A 454 -32.10 -23.06 29.28
C ALA A 454 -33.46 -22.54 29.77
N LYS A 455 -34.54 -22.90 29.06
CA LYS A 455 -35.90 -22.60 29.53
C LYS A 455 -36.20 -23.22 30.88
N SER A 456 -35.81 -24.47 31.12
CA SER A 456 -35.98 -25.14 32.41
C SER A 456 -35.23 -24.41 33.52
N VAL A 457 -34.00 -23.96 33.26
CA VAL A 457 -33.21 -23.17 34.23
C VAL A 457 -33.90 -21.85 34.58
N VAL A 458 -34.44 -21.15 33.57
CA VAL A 458 -35.19 -19.90 33.75
C VAL A 458 -36.47 -20.14 34.53
N ASP A 459 -37.27 -21.17 34.18
CA ASP A 459 -38.52 -21.53 34.82
C ASP A 459 -38.31 -21.91 36.30
N ASN A 460 -37.16 -22.51 36.62
CA ASN A 460 -36.76 -22.83 38.00
C ASN A 460 -36.04 -21.66 38.73
N ASN A 461 -36.12 -20.47 38.16
CA ASN A 461 -35.52 -19.26 38.75
C ASN A 461 -34.03 -19.39 39.08
N PHE A 462 -33.27 -20.00 38.17
CA PHE A 462 -31.80 -20.22 38.23
C PHE A 462 -31.30 -21.02 39.43
N LYS A 463 -32.20 -21.73 40.15
CA LYS A 463 -31.84 -22.49 41.36
C LYS A 463 -31.00 -23.74 41.08
N ASP A 464 -31.04 -24.23 39.86
CA ASP A 464 -30.30 -25.42 39.41
C ASP A 464 -28.86 -25.13 39.02
N ILE A 465 -28.45 -23.84 38.94
CA ILE A 465 -27.07 -23.46 38.69
C ILE A 465 -26.27 -23.63 39.98
N PRO A 466 -25.28 -24.54 40.02
CA PRO A 466 -24.38 -24.64 41.17
C PRO A 466 -23.52 -23.35 41.24
N VAL A 467 -23.08 -22.99 42.43
CA VAL A 467 -22.16 -21.86 42.62
C VAL A 467 -20.87 -22.40 43.18
N SER A 468 -19.76 -22.20 42.49
CA SER A 468 -18.43 -22.57 42.98
C SER A 468 -18.05 -21.68 44.15
N GLU A 469 -17.89 -22.31 45.35
CA GLU A 469 -17.62 -21.57 46.58
C GLU A 469 -16.30 -20.76 46.48
N GLY A 470 -16.40 -19.46 46.72
CA GLY A 470 -15.25 -18.53 46.59
C GLY A 470 -14.94 -18.04 45.21
N ALA A 471 -15.74 -18.39 44.18
CA ALA A 471 -15.72 -17.70 42.90
C ALA A 471 -16.41 -16.33 43.03
N THR A 472 -15.89 -15.33 42.33
CA THR A 472 -16.46 -13.98 42.32
C THR A 472 -16.62 -13.47 40.89
N ARG A 473 -17.74 -12.82 40.61
CA ARG A 473 -18.06 -12.22 39.32
C ARG A 473 -18.29 -10.73 39.49
N VAL A 474 -17.69 -9.94 38.62
CA VAL A 474 -17.95 -8.52 38.48
C VAL A 474 -18.45 -8.32 37.04
N ASP A 475 -19.70 -7.90 36.91
CA ASP A 475 -20.30 -7.64 35.59
C ASP A 475 -19.72 -6.37 34.98
N ALA A 476 -19.69 -6.34 33.66
CA ALA A 476 -19.26 -5.16 32.92
C ALA A 476 -20.26 -4.00 33.06
N GLU A 477 -19.76 -2.80 32.99
CA GLU A 477 -20.60 -1.61 33.12
C GLU A 477 -20.24 -0.57 32.07
N ASP A 478 -21.26 0.18 31.63
CA ASP A 478 -21.09 1.28 30.70
C ASP A 478 -20.64 2.55 31.41
N ALA A 479 -19.84 3.33 30.70
CA ALA A 479 -19.55 4.69 31.09
C ALA A 479 -20.80 5.56 30.97
N LYS A 480 -20.94 6.51 31.89
CA LYS A 480 -22.01 7.49 31.92
C LYS A 480 -21.45 8.89 32.15
N ILE A 481 -21.75 9.78 31.25
CA ILE A 481 -21.42 11.20 31.39
C ILE A 481 -22.65 12.06 31.17
N THR A 482 -22.59 13.28 31.70
CA THR A 482 -23.54 14.34 31.41
C THR A 482 -22.77 15.51 30.81
N LEU A 483 -23.13 15.92 29.59
CA LEU A 483 -22.54 17.06 28.90
C LEU A 483 -23.65 18.12 28.67
N ASN A 484 -23.49 19.32 29.25
CA ASN A 484 -24.50 20.38 29.20
C ASN A 484 -25.89 19.86 29.58
N ASP A 485 -26.00 19.14 30.70
CA ASP A 485 -27.21 18.52 31.25
C ASP A 485 -27.83 17.40 30.39
N ALA A 486 -27.25 17.07 29.23
CA ALA A 486 -27.63 15.90 28.42
C ALA A 486 -26.81 14.66 28.83
N LYS A 487 -27.49 13.52 29.00
CA LYS A 487 -26.87 12.24 29.43
C LYS A 487 -26.45 11.44 28.21
N PHE A 488 -25.24 10.89 28.31
CA PHE A 488 -24.68 9.99 27.32
C PHE A 488 -24.15 8.72 28.00
N THR A 489 -24.30 7.59 27.33
CA THR A 489 -23.75 6.30 27.74
C THR A 489 -22.86 5.76 26.62
N SER A 490 -21.83 5.02 27.00
CA SER A 490 -20.93 4.35 26.05
C SER A 490 -20.40 3.07 26.69
N SER A 491 -20.25 2.04 25.87
CA SER A 491 -19.58 0.80 26.28
C SER A 491 -18.06 0.98 26.49
N SER A 492 -17.51 2.11 26.08
CA SER A 492 -16.11 2.50 26.34
C SER A 492 -16.02 3.80 27.12
N ASN A 493 -14.81 4.13 27.62
CA ASN A 493 -14.57 5.42 28.28
C ASN A 493 -14.33 6.56 27.28
N VAL A 494 -14.68 6.39 25.99
CA VAL A 494 -14.55 7.37 24.94
C VAL A 494 -15.91 7.76 24.38
N PHE A 495 -16.18 9.06 24.30
CA PHE A 495 -17.41 9.63 23.79
C PHE A 495 -17.10 10.57 22.63
N ASN A 496 -17.74 10.35 21.49
CA ASN A 496 -17.66 11.23 20.31
C ASN A 496 -18.96 12.01 20.21
N ILE A 497 -18.93 13.29 20.62
CA ILE A 497 -20.12 14.14 20.71
C ILE A 497 -19.83 15.48 20.06
N ASN A 498 -20.58 15.82 19.03
CA ASN A 498 -20.54 17.13 18.35
C ASN A 498 -19.12 17.62 18.03
N GLY A 499 -18.29 16.75 17.46
CA GLY A 499 -16.91 17.04 17.09
C GLY A 499 -15.89 16.98 18.23
N LEU A 500 -16.31 16.69 19.44
CA LEU A 500 -15.43 16.43 20.59
C LEU A 500 -15.26 14.92 20.78
N THR A 501 -14.03 14.50 21.00
CA THR A 501 -13.70 13.16 21.52
C THR A 501 -13.30 13.33 22.98
N ILE A 502 -14.16 12.89 23.87
CA ILE A 502 -14.00 12.97 25.33
C ILE A 502 -13.56 11.59 25.81
N LYS A 503 -12.38 11.47 26.40
CA LYS A 503 -11.90 10.27 27.06
C LYS A 503 -11.97 10.47 28.57
N ALA A 504 -12.90 9.80 29.22
CA ALA A 504 -13.05 9.79 30.68
C ALA A 504 -11.99 8.88 31.32
N THR A 505 -11.28 9.39 32.33
CA THR A 505 -10.23 8.67 33.06
C THR A 505 -10.49 8.61 34.56
N GLY A 506 -11.44 9.39 35.07
CA GLY A 506 -11.86 9.42 36.46
C GLY A 506 -13.28 9.93 36.60
N THR A 507 -13.95 9.61 37.72
CA THR A 507 -15.30 10.12 38.00
C THR A 507 -15.25 11.49 38.68
N THR A 508 -16.30 12.30 38.50
CA THR A 508 -16.50 13.54 39.22
C THR A 508 -17.21 13.27 40.56
N ALA A 509 -16.92 14.06 41.59
CA ALA A 509 -17.63 13.98 42.83
C ALA A 509 -19.08 14.50 42.67
N ALA A 510 -19.96 14.15 43.63
CA ALA A 510 -21.33 14.64 43.62
C ALA A 510 -21.37 16.17 43.64
N GLY A 511 -22.01 16.78 42.66
CA GLY A 511 -22.09 18.24 42.50
C GLY A 511 -20.86 18.88 41.82
N GLU A 512 -19.80 18.14 41.54
CA GLU A 512 -18.64 18.59 40.80
C GLU A 512 -18.89 18.48 39.28
N SER A 513 -18.33 19.43 38.54
CA SER A 513 -18.34 19.39 37.09
C SER A 513 -17.02 19.90 36.52
N LEU A 514 -16.59 19.34 35.44
CA LEU A 514 -15.45 19.79 34.65
C LEU A 514 -15.95 20.82 33.63
N THR A 515 -15.07 21.78 33.34
CA THR A 515 -15.31 22.73 32.26
C THR A 515 -14.45 22.38 31.08
N ILE A 516 -15.04 22.18 29.90
CA ILE A 516 -14.36 22.01 28.63
C ILE A 516 -14.43 23.33 27.90
N SER A 517 -13.31 23.96 27.55
CA SER A 517 -13.27 25.10 26.64
C SER A 517 -12.74 24.64 25.30
N THR A 518 -13.42 25.01 24.24
CA THR A 518 -13.03 24.77 22.85
C THR A 518 -12.83 26.11 22.18
N ASP A 519 -11.64 26.36 21.69
CA ASP A 519 -11.23 27.58 21.02
C ASP A 519 -10.57 27.28 19.67
N THR A 520 -10.47 28.28 18.81
CA THR A 520 -9.66 28.17 17.60
C THR A 520 -8.18 28.07 18.01
N ASP A 521 -7.48 27.08 17.48
CA ASP A 521 -6.05 26.86 17.75
C ASP A 521 -5.20 27.76 16.85
N THR A 522 -5.05 29.02 17.27
CA THR A 522 -4.25 30.01 16.54
C THR A 522 -2.78 29.62 16.46
N GLN A 523 -2.22 29.07 17.54
CA GLN A 523 -0.84 28.60 17.55
C GLN A 523 -0.63 27.39 16.64
N GLY A 524 -1.54 26.41 16.73
CA GLY A 524 -1.47 25.25 15.85
C GLY A 524 -1.59 25.61 14.36
N LEU A 525 -2.41 26.63 14.04
CA LEU A 525 -2.50 27.15 12.66
C LEU A 525 -1.20 27.86 12.24
N TYR A 526 -0.62 28.67 13.12
CA TYR A 526 0.68 29.31 12.89
C TYR A 526 1.78 28.27 12.64
N ASP A 527 1.89 27.30 13.54
CA ASP A 527 2.90 26.24 13.45
C ASP A 527 2.74 25.42 12.14
N LYS A 528 1.51 25.14 11.74
CA LYS A 528 1.23 24.43 10.48
C LYS A 528 1.67 25.20 9.24
N ILE A 529 1.47 26.51 9.23
CA ILE A 529 1.95 27.39 8.14
C ILE A 529 3.47 27.44 8.16
N LYS A 530 4.10 27.55 9.33
CA LYS A 530 5.55 27.51 9.51
C LYS A 530 6.15 26.19 9.03
N ASP A 531 5.54 25.05 9.38
CA ASP A 531 5.96 23.72 8.93
C ASP A 531 5.89 23.57 7.41
N PHE A 532 4.82 24.07 6.79
CA PHE A 532 4.68 24.10 5.34
C PHE A 532 5.79 24.92 4.67
N LEU A 533 6.08 26.13 5.19
CA LEU A 533 7.14 27.01 4.67
C LEU A 533 8.53 26.39 4.87
N THR A 534 8.77 25.75 6.01
CA THR A 534 10.02 25.05 6.31
C THR A 534 10.29 23.93 5.29
N GLU A 535 9.29 23.14 4.99
CA GLU A 535 9.39 22.09 3.98
C GLU A 535 9.64 22.65 2.59
N TYR A 536 8.86 23.69 2.20
CA TYR A 536 9.07 24.40 0.94
C TYR A 536 10.50 24.95 0.85
N ASN A 537 10.97 25.64 1.89
CA ASN A 537 12.31 26.24 1.95
C ASN A 537 13.40 25.18 1.80
N SER A 538 13.27 24.06 2.49
CA SER A 538 14.23 22.96 2.39
C SER A 538 14.39 22.48 0.95
N ILE A 539 13.28 22.31 0.24
CA ILE A 539 13.29 21.78 -1.13
C ILE A 539 13.74 22.83 -2.14
N ILE A 540 13.25 24.07 -2.01
CA ILE A 540 13.61 25.13 -2.97
C ILE A 540 15.09 25.49 -2.84
N ASN A 541 15.66 25.50 -1.64
CA ASN A 541 17.07 25.75 -1.40
C ASN A 541 17.95 24.63 -1.97
N GLU A 542 17.53 23.38 -1.83
CA GLU A 542 18.22 22.24 -2.44
C GLU A 542 18.18 22.30 -3.96
N LEU A 543 17.00 22.53 -4.56
CA LEU A 543 16.85 22.70 -6.01
C LEU A 543 17.74 23.84 -6.51
N THR A 544 17.76 24.97 -5.79
CA THR A 544 18.58 26.14 -6.13
C THR A 544 20.07 25.80 -6.02
N GLY A 545 20.45 25.06 -4.98
CA GLY A 545 21.83 24.60 -4.79
C GLY A 545 22.30 23.66 -5.89
N LEU A 546 21.48 22.72 -6.29
CA LEU A 546 21.76 21.79 -7.40
C LEU A 546 21.85 22.52 -8.74
N TYR A 547 20.95 23.47 -8.98
CA TYR A 547 20.94 24.26 -10.21
C TYR A 547 22.15 25.19 -10.33
N ASN A 548 22.53 25.83 -9.23
CA ASN A 548 23.65 26.79 -9.14
C ASN A 548 24.99 26.12 -8.75
N ALA A 549 25.06 24.80 -8.74
CA ALA A 549 26.26 24.08 -8.34
C ALA A 549 27.51 24.55 -9.07
N ASP A 550 28.66 24.43 -8.46
CA ASP A 550 29.95 24.81 -9.06
C ASP A 550 30.26 23.89 -10.25
N SER A 551 30.98 24.43 -11.25
CA SER A 551 31.29 23.68 -12.46
C SER A 551 32.33 22.57 -12.20
N ALA A 552 32.05 21.37 -12.70
CA ALA A 552 33.01 20.27 -12.77
C ALA A 552 33.66 20.15 -14.19
N LYS A 553 33.83 21.28 -14.89
CA LYS A 553 34.46 21.26 -16.21
C LYS A 553 35.88 20.68 -16.12
N GLY A 554 36.18 19.68 -16.96
CA GLY A 554 37.45 18.98 -16.97
C GLY A 554 37.52 17.73 -16.09
N TYR A 555 36.43 17.44 -15.34
CA TYR A 555 36.29 16.20 -14.57
C TYR A 555 35.33 15.26 -15.32
N GLU A 556 35.77 14.01 -15.50
CA GLU A 556 34.97 12.92 -16.08
C GLU A 556 34.98 11.72 -15.14
N PRO A 557 33.95 10.84 -15.17
CA PRO A 557 33.99 9.58 -14.45
C PRO A 557 35.27 8.82 -14.74
N LEU A 558 35.88 8.22 -13.73
CA LEU A 558 37.10 7.47 -13.88
C LEU A 558 36.83 6.05 -14.37
N THR A 559 37.70 5.49 -15.22
CA THR A 559 37.75 4.06 -15.53
C THR A 559 38.34 3.29 -14.36
N ASP A 560 38.21 1.96 -14.36
CA ASP A 560 38.79 1.11 -13.32
C ASP A 560 40.31 1.22 -13.30
N ASP A 561 40.95 1.36 -14.46
CA ASP A 561 42.40 1.56 -14.58
C ASP A 561 42.81 2.93 -13.97
N GLU A 562 42.11 4.02 -14.33
CA GLU A 562 42.35 5.34 -13.75
C GLU A 562 42.15 5.36 -12.23
N LYS A 563 41.17 4.61 -11.71
CA LYS A 563 40.95 4.46 -10.25
C LYS A 563 42.08 3.70 -9.58
N SER A 564 42.62 2.68 -10.24
CA SER A 564 43.74 1.88 -9.69
C SER A 564 45.03 2.67 -9.48
N GLU A 565 45.18 3.80 -10.20
CA GLU A 565 46.33 4.70 -10.10
C GLU A 565 46.15 5.78 -9.02
N MET A 566 44.99 5.86 -8.38
CA MET A 566 44.62 6.87 -7.38
C MET A 566 44.33 6.21 -6.04
N SER A 567 44.44 6.98 -4.95
CA SER A 567 43.92 6.54 -3.66
C SER A 567 42.40 6.64 -3.60
N ASP A 568 41.73 5.81 -2.76
CA ASP A 568 40.28 5.85 -2.57
C ASP A 568 39.76 7.24 -2.24
N SER A 569 40.50 8.02 -1.42
CA SER A 569 40.15 9.40 -1.06
C SER A 569 40.25 10.38 -2.25
N GLU A 570 41.16 10.16 -3.19
CA GLU A 570 41.28 10.98 -4.39
C GLU A 570 40.16 10.64 -5.37
N VAL A 571 39.87 9.35 -5.55
CA VAL A 571 38.75 8.88 -6.36
C VAL A 571 37.43 9.47 -5.84
N GLU A 572 37.19 9.37 -4.51
CA GLU A 572 35.97 9.93 -3.88
C GLU A 572 35.85 11.43 -4.12
N LYS A 573 36.89 12.20 -3.88
CA LYS A 573 36.89 13.66 -4.12
C LYS A 573 36.67 14.02 -5.59
N TRP A 574 37.27 13.25 -6.50
CA TRP A 574 37.11 13.46 -7.93
C TRP A 574 35.68 13.20 -8.38
N GLU A 575 35.12 12.06 -7.99
CA GLU A 575 33.77 11.69 -8.36
C GLU A 575 32.70 12.56 -7.69
N THR A 576 32.89 12.94 -6.41
CA THR A 576 32.00 13.86 -5.68
C THR A 576 31.87 15.18 -6.42
N LYS A 577 32.97 15.72 -6.92
CA LYS A 577 32.94 16.98 -7.69
C LYS A 577 32.08 16.88 -8.96
N ILE A 578 32.04 15.73 -9.60
CA ILE A 578 31.18 15.51 -10.78
C ILE A 578 29.72 15.33 -10.32
N LYS A 579 29.49 14.54 -9.27
CA LYS A 579 28.15 14.27 -8.73
C LYS A 579 27.49 15.56 -8.24
N ASP A 580 28.22 16.42 -7.54
CA ASP A 580 27.70 17.70 -7.05
C ASP A 580 27.27 18.63 -8.21
N ALA A 581 27.98 18.58 -9.34
CA ALA A 581 27.68 19.39 -10.50
C ALA A 581 26.70 18.74 -11.50
N ILE A 582 26.19 17.54 -11.22
CA ILE A 582 25.50 16.71 -12.23
C ILE A 582 24.20 17.33 -12.73
N LEU A 583 23.51 18.09 -11.86
CA LEU A 583 22.25 18.80 -12.16
C LEU A 583 22.45 20.32 -12.33
N ARG A 584 23.69 20.77 -12.51
CA ARG A 584 23.99 22.19 -12.74
C ARG A 584 23.36 22.67 -14.04
N ASN A 585 22.58 23.78 -13.96
CA ASN A 585 21.83 24.36 -15.08
C ASN A 585 20.88 23.35 -15.77
N ASP A 586 20.42 22.33 -15.05
CA ASP A 586 19.51 21.34 -15.61
C ASP A 586 18.13 21.96 -15.82
N SER A 587 17.56 21.79 -17.01
CA SER A 587 16.27 22.40 -17.39
C SER A 587 15.09 21.85 -16.59
N THR A 588 15.13 20.58 -16.19
CA THR A 588 14.09 19.96 -15.38
C THR A 588 14.10 20.56 -13.96
N VAL A 589 15.27 20.64 -13.32
CA VAL A 589 15.44 21.27 -12.01
C VAL A 589 14.98 22.73 -12.06
N GLY A 590 15.46 23.50 -13.06
CA GLY A 590 15.05 24.90 -13.27
C GLY A 590 13.55 25.04 -13.51
N GLY A 591 12.96 24.11 -14.27
CA GLY A 591 11.52 24.09 -14.56
C GLY A 591 10.65 23.82 -13.34
N VAL A 592 11.06 22.90 -12.44
CA VAL A 592 10.37 22.63 -11.16
C VAL A 592 10.51 23.84 -10.23
N MET A 593 11.73 24.37 -10.07
CA MET A 593 12.03 25.54 -9.27
C MET A 593 11.17 26.75 -9.69
N ASN A 594 11.12 27.06 -10.98
CA ASN A 594 10.29 28.17 -11.51
C ASN A 594 8.80 27.94 -11.26
N SER A 595 8.31 26.71 -11.40
CA SER A 595 6.89 26.40 -11.15
C SER A 595 6.54 26.59 -9.67
N MET A 596 7.41 26.14 -8.77
CA MET A 596 7.24 26.32 -7.31
C MET A 596 7.28 27.80 -6.93
N THR A 597 8.29 28.54 -7.36
CA THR A 597 8.44 29.96 -7.03
C THR A 597 7.28 30.80 -7.60
N THR A 598 6.86 30.55 -8.84
CA THR A 598 5.72 31.23 -9.45
C THR A 598 4.42 30.99 -8.67
N ALA A 599 4.17 29.74 -8.26
CA ALA A 599 2.98 29.39 -7.47
C ALA A 599 2.99 30.13 -6.10
N MET A 600 4.13 30.19 -5.42
CA MET A 600 4.26 30.84 -4.12
C MET A 600 4.20 32.37 -4.19
N MET A 601 4.55 32.97 -5.32
CA MET A 601 4.43 34.42 -5.55
C MET A 601 3.03 34.86 -5.96
N SER A 602 2.09 33.92 -6.12
CA SER A 602 0.74 34.23 -6.57
C SER A 602 -0.06 35.01 -5.52
N SER A 603 -0.96 35.87 -6.01
CA SER A 603 -1.91 36.60 -5.18
C SER A 603 -3.32 36.07 -5.42
N TYR A 604 -4.14 36.03 -4.37
CA TYR A 604 -5.50 35.51 -4.42
C TYR A 604 -6.48 36.51 -3.81
N THR A 605 -7.70 36.56 -4.34
CA THR A 605 -8.75 37.43 -3.82
C THR A 605 -9.62 36.62 -2.84
N VAL A 606 -9.64 37.04 -1.60
CA VAL A 606 -10.43 36.46 -0.50
C VAL A 606 -11.31 37.56 0.07
N ASN A 607 -12.60 37.33 0.15
CA ASN A 607 -13.58 38.29 0.70
C ASN A 607 -13.46 39.71 0.12
N GLY A 608 -13.16 39.81 -1.20
CA GLY A 608 -13.03 41.10 -1.91
C GLY A 608 -11.70 41.83 -1.69
N LYS A 609 -10.75 41.25 -0.95
CA LYS A 609 -9.40 41.77 -0.75
C LYS A 609 -8.38 40.85 -1.42
N THR A 610 -7.36 41.43 -2.02
CA THR A 610 -6.26 40.65 -2.62
C THR A 610 -5.13 40.49 -1.62
N TYR A 611 -4.74 39.24 -1.39
CA TYR A 611 -3.67 38.85 -0.47
C TYR A 611 -2.54 38.15 -1.24
N SER A 612 -1.34 38.32 -0.74
CA SER A 612 -0.13 37.54 -1.08
C SER A 612 0.53 37.11 0.24
N LEU A 613 1.53 36.25 0.20
CA LEU A 613 2.30 35.88 1.40
C LEU A 613 2.84 37.11 2.15
N ALA A 614 3.29 38.16 1.42
CA ALA A 614 3.74 39.40 2.02
C ALA A 614 2.66 40.15 2.81
N SER A 615 1.38 39.94 2.50
CA SER A 615 0.26 40.52 3.27
C SER A 615 0.20 39.97 4.69
N PHE A 616 0.72 38.77 4.91
CA PHE A 616 0.79 38.08 6.18
C PHE A 616 2.17 38.18 6.85
N GLY A 617 3.07 39.07 6.36
CA GLY A 617 4.44 39.17 6.88
C GLY A 617 5.34 37.98 6.51
N ILE A 618 4.99 37.28 5.43
CA ILE A 618 5.77 36.15 4.92
C ILE A 618 6.44 36.60 3.61
N HIS A 619 7.78 36.70 3.60
CA HIS A 619 8.50 37.22 2.46
C HIS A 619 9.89 36.57 2.30
N THR A 620 10.49 36.72 1.15
CA THR A 620 11.88 36.33 0.91
C THR A 620 12.82 37.49 1.27
N LEU A 621 14.05 37.18 1.69
CA LEU A 621 15.07 38.23 1.97
C LEU A 621 15.57 38.93 0.72
N GLY A 622 15.23 38.41 -0.47
CA GLY A 622 15.70 38.90 -1.75
C GLY A 622 17.16 38.56 -2.03
N TYR A 623 17.56 38.78 -3.28
CA TYR A 623 18.86 38.34 -3.79
C TYR A 623 20.09 38.92 -3.07
N LEU A 624 19.95 40.13 -2.53
CA LEU A 624 21.12 40.84 -1.88
C LEU A 624 21.32 40.45 -0.44
N ASN A 625 20.29 40.04 0.26
CA ASN A 625 20.32 39.78 1.73
C ASN A 625 20.22 38.28 2.06
N ALA A 626 19.78 37.48 1.14
CA ALA A 626 19.69 36.03 1.34
C ALA A 626 21.08 35.37 1.31
N ALA A 627 21.26 34.31 2.06
CA ALA A 627 22.44 33.45 1.97
C ALA A 627 22.49 32.79 0.57
N LYS A 628 23.65 32.24 0.19
CA LYS A 628 23.84 31.57 -1.09
C LYS A 628 22.79 30.46 -1.26
N ASN A 629 22.05 30.49 -2.36
CA ASN A 629 20.99 29.55 -2.74
C ASN A 629 19.68 29.64 -1.91
N GLU A 630 19.51 30.65 -1.06
CA GLU A 630 18.32 30.84 -0.21
C GLU A 630 17.41 32.00 -0.68
N GLN A 631 17.68 32.58 -1.85
CA GLN A 631 16.95 33.75 -2.37
C GLN A 631 15.44 33.51 -2.58
N TYR A 632 15.00 32.28 -2.60
CA TYR A 632 13.58 31.88 -2.76
C TYR A 632 12.97 31.32 -1.47
N ALA A 633 13.73 31.25 -0.38
CA ALA A 633 13.21 30.84 0.92
C ALA A 633 12.31 31.92 1.51
N TYR A 634 11.21 31.53 2.13
CA TYR A 634 10.27 32.40 2.81
C TYR A 634 10.55 32.45 4.31
N HIS A 635 10.49 33.63 4.86
CA HIS A 635 10.70 33.96 6.26
C HIS A 635 9.43 34.60 6.83
N ILE A 636 9.11 34.30 8.08
CA ILE A 636 7.97 34.86 8.78
C ILE A 636 8.45 36.01 9.68
N ASP A 637 7.84 37.20 9.54
CA ASP A 637 8.11 38.35 10.42
C ASP A 637 7.76 37.98 11.87
N GLY A 638 8.69 38.18 12.79
CA GLY A 638 8.47 37.94 14.22
C GLY A 638 8.70 36.49 14.66
N ASP A 639 9.10 35.59 13.75
CA ASP A 639 9.46 34.22 14.12
C ASP A 639 10.74 34.19 14.98
N GLU A 640 10.63 33.79 16.24
CA GLU A 640 11.73 33.77 17.21
C GLU A 640 12.86 32.82 16.79
N ASP A 641 12.56 31.78 15.98
CA ASP A 641 13.53 30.81 15.50
C ASP A 641 14.31 31.32 14.26
N ASP A 642 13.86 32.41 13.63
CA ASP A 642 14.51 33.00 12.47
C ASP A 642 15.25 34.31 12.82
N SER A 643 16.57 34.22 12.93
CA SER A 643 17.41 35.37 13.27
C SER A 643 17.31 36.54 12.29
N ASN A 644 16.81 36.33 11.05
CA ASN A 644 16.68 37.38 10.05
C ASN A 644 15.42 38.23 10.26
N THR A 645 14.38 37.67 10.87
CA THR A 645 13.03 38.29 10.96
C THR A 645 12.46 38.33 12.36
N SER A 646 13.12 37.73 13.36
CA SER A 646 12.68 37.69 14.77
C SER A 646 12.42 39.06 15.41
N GLY A 647 13.14 40.11 14.96
CA GLY A 647 12.95 41.49 15.44
C GLY A 647 11.75 42.23 14.82
N ASN A 648 11.08 41.65 13.84
CA ASN A 648 9.95 42.26 13.15
C ASN A 648 8.62 42.00 13.91
N LYS A 649 7.57 42.77 13.57
CA LYS A 649 6.26 42.51 14.12
C LYS A 649 5.64 41.30 13.46
N ASP A 650 5.19 40.32 14.25
CA ASP A 650 4.49 39.13 13.76
C ASP A 650 3.10 39.49 13.20
N LYS A 651 3.04 39.63 11.88
CA LYS A 651 1.80 39.91 11.18
C LYS A 651 0.97 38.65 10.92
N LEU A 652 1.63 37.49 10.82
CA LEU A 652 0.92 36.22 10.60
C LEU A 652 0.07 35.89 11.81
N LEU A 653 0.61 35.96 13.02
CA LEU A 653 -0.13 35.71 14.25
C LEU A 653 -1.26 36.74 14.45
N ASP A 654 -0.98 38.02 14.15
CA ASP A 654 -2.03 39.06 14.14
C ASP A 654 -3.20 38.72 13.22
N MET A 655 -2.92 38.27 12.00
CA MET A 655 -3.94 37.93 11.00
C MET A 655 -4.69 36.64 11.38
N ILE A 656 -4.00 35.63 11.88
CA ILE A 656 -4.62 34.38 12.38
C ILE A 656 -5.58 34.68 13.53
N THR A 657 -5.21 35.62 14.41
CA THR A 657 -6.04 35.99 15.58
C THR A 657 -7.26 36.78 15.19
N ASN A 658 -7.10 37.75 14.28
CA ASN A 658 -8.18 38.73 13.98
C ASN A 658 -9.01 38.36 12.73
N ASN A 659 -8.44 37.64 11.77
CA ASN A 659 -9.04 37.28 10.49
C ASN A 659 -8.69 35.84 10.06
N PRO A 660 -8.95 34.83 10.90
CA PRO A 660 -8.52 33.45 10.64
C PRO A 660 -9.08 32.88 9.32
N GLU A 661 -10.31 33.27 8.97
CA GLU A 661 -10.96 32.80 7.72
C GLU A 661 -10.25 33.31 6.46
N ASP A 662 -9.74 34.56 6.49
CA ASP A 662 -8.97 35.11 5.35
C ASP A 662 -7.63 34.39 5.20
N VAL A 663 -6.96 34.05 6.32
CA VAL A 663 -5.71 33.26 6.33
C VAL A 663 -5.97 31.85 5.79
N GLU A 664 -7.00 31.18 6.30
CA GLU A 664 -7.41 29.84 5.86
C GLU A 664 -7.66 29.80 4.35
N GLU A 665 -8.55 30.67 3.85
CA GLU A 665 -8.93 30.66 2.45
C GLU A 665 -7.75 31.03 1.53
N PHE A 666 -6.90 31.98 1.94
CA PHE A 666 -5.68 32.30 1.21
C PHE A 666 -4.72 31.12 1.14
N MET A 667 -4.42 30.49 2.27
CA MET A 667 -3.51 29.35 2.33
C MET A 667 -4.02 28.14 1.53
N LYS A 668 -5.33 27.90 1.57
CA LYS A 668 -5.98 26.87 0.74
C LYS A 668 -5.78 27.12 -0.75
N GLN A 669 -5.97 28.37 -1.21
CA GLN A 669 -5.77 28.74 -2.62
C GLN A 669 -4.29 28.67 -3.00
N LEU A 670 -3.38 29.16 -2.15
CA LEU A 670 -1.93 29.09 -2.36
C LEU A 670 -1.44 27.64 -2.52
N THR A 671 -1.82 26.79 -1.56
CA THR A 671 -1.42 25.37 -1.58
C THR A 671 -2.06 24.60 -2.73
N SER A 672 -3.29 24.97 -3.16
CA SER A 672 -3.92 24.42 -4.37
C SER A 672 -3.18 24.84 -5.63
N GLY A 673 -2.71 26.08 -5.70
CA GLY A 673 -1.87 26.57 -6.80
C GLY A 673 -0.55 25.85 -6.89
N LEU A 674 0.15 25.69 -5.75
CA LEU A 674 1.41 24.95 -5.68
C LEU A 674 1.23 23.45 -6.02
N TYR A 675 0.16 22.83 -5.50
CA TYR A 675 -0.18 21.46 -5.84
C TYR A 675 -0.37 21.29 -7.37
N SER A 676 -1.16 22.17 -7.99
CA SER A 676 -1.44 22.13 -9.43
C SER A 676 -0.18 22.33 -10.28
N ALA A 677 0.73 23.21 -9.81
CA ALA A 677 2.00 23.46 -10.46
C ALA A 677 2.91 22.21 -10.43
N LEU A 678 2.99 21.55 -9.27
CA LEU A 678 3.75 20.29 -9.10
C LEU A 678 3.06 19.12 -9.81
N ASP A 679 1.74 19.00 -9.76
CA ASP A 679 0.97 17.97 -10.47
C ASP A 679 1.26 18.00 -11.96
N THR A 680 1.29 19.22 -12.54
CA THR A 680 1.62 19.40 -13.96
C THR A 680 3.03 18.90 -14.30
N LYS A 681 4.01 19.07 -13.39
CA LYS A 681 5.39 18.58 -13.58
C LYS A 681 5.53 17.07 -13.36
N MET A 682 4.62 16.47 -12.62
CA MET A 682 4.64 15.05 -12.23
C MET A 682 3.68 14.18 -13.06
N LYS A 683 3.00 14.74 -14.05
CA LYS A 683 2.14 13.96 -14.96
C LYS A 683 2.96 12.93 -15.72
N SER A 684 2.39 11.75 -15.88
CA SER A 684 2.97 10.71 -16.73
C SER A 684 3.05 11.19 -18.17
N THR A 685 4.19 10.94 -18.81
CA THR A 685 4.43 11.20 -20.23
C THR A 685 5.00 9.96 -20.90
N THR A 686 5.26 10.02 -22.19
CA THR A 686 5.99 8.96 -22.90
C THR A 686 7.41 8.75 -22.35
N MET A 687 8.00 9.82 -21.79
CA MET A 687 9.38 9.82 -21.29
C MET A 687 9.47 9.72 -19.75
N SER A 688 8.39 10.00 -19.03
CA SER A 688 8.37 9.97 -17.55
C SER A 688 7.23 9.13 -17.00
N SER A 689 7.46 8.50 -15.86
CA SER A 689 6.44 7.83 -15.06
C SER A 689 5.56 8.84 -14.32
N ALA A 690 4.38 8.42 -13.85
CA ALA A 690 3.56 9.23 -12.96
C ALA A 690 4.32 9.56 -11.66
N TYR A 691 4.08 10.74 -11.13
CA TYR A 691 4.74 11.25 -9.92
C TYR A 691 6.27 11.40 -10.03
N THR A 692 6.77 11.58 -11.26
CA THR A 692 8.20 11.74 -11.55
C THR A 692 8.43 13.06 -12.24
N ILE A 693 9.34 13.89 -11.70
CA ILE A 693 9.67 15.23 -12.24
C ILE A 693 10.66 15.19 -13.40
N TYR A 694 11.21 14.04 -13.76
CA TYR A 694 12.25 13.87 -14.78
C TYR A 694 11.92 12.70 -15.72
N ASN A 695 12.60 12.63 -16.85
CA ASN A 695 12.36 11.64 -17.89
C ASN A 695 12.99 10.27 -17.54
N ASP A 696 12.49 9.61 -16.49
CA ASP A 696 13.02 8.33 -15.96
C ASP A 696 13.00 7.22 -16.99
N LYS A 697 11.93 7.09 -17.80
CA LYS A 697 11.83 6.07 -18.86
C LYS A 697 12.85 6.31 -19.97
N GLN A 698 13.02 7.59 -20.39
CA GLN A 698 14.01 7.92 -21.40
C GLN A 698 15.43 7.64 -20.90
N MET A 699 15.76 8.07 -19.68
CA MET A 699 17.06 7.81 -19.09
C MET A 699 17.35 6.32 -18.94
N ALA A 700 16.35 5.50 -18.59
CA ALA A 700 16.48 4.04 -18.55
C ALA A 700 16.76 3.45 -19.95
N LYS A 701 16.08 3.95 -20.97
CA LYS A 701 16.34 3.56 -22.36
C LYS A 701 17.75 3.93 -22.80
N ASP A 702 18.20 5.14 -22.48
CA ASP A 702 19.55 5.60 -22.81
C ASP A 702 20.63 4.77 -22.11
N TYR A 703 20.40 4.43 -20.84
CA TYR A 703 21.29 3.55 -20.07
C TYR A 703 21.42 2.17 -20.72
N ASN A 704 20.30 1.56 -21.11
CA ASN A 704 20.29 0.27 -21.82
C ASN A 704 20.98 0.36 -23.19
N SER A 705 20.82 1.48 -23.89
CA SER A 705 21.51 1.74 -25.16
C SER A 705 23.04 1.78 -24.95
N TYR A 706 23.52 2.48 -23.92
CA TYR A 706 24.95 2.46 -23.58
C TYR A 706 25.44 1.05 -23.24
N THR A 707 24.70 0.28 -22.46
CA THR A 707 25.04 -1.10 -22.14
C THR A 707 25.23 -1.95 -23.39
N THR A 708 24.30 -1.82 -24.35
CA THR A 708 24.38 -2.56 -25.62
C THR A 708 25.59 -2.11 -26.45
N GLN A 709 25.83 -0.82 -26.54
CA GLN A 709 26.96 -0.29 -27.31
C GLN A 709 28.30 -0.71 -26.68
N ILE A 710 28.44 -0.68 -25.36
CA ILE A 710 29.63 -1.10 -24.63
C ILE A 710 29.90 -2.59 -24.93
N LYS A 711 28.89 -3.44 -24.81
CA LYS A 711 28.99 -4.87 -25.12
C LYS A 711 29.45 -5.14 -26.57
N ASN A 712 28.90 -4.38 -27.53
CA ASN A 712 29.30 -4.49 -28.93
C ASN A 712 30.78 -4.10 -29.14
N TRP A 713 31.26 -3.08 -28.43
CA TRP A 713 32.66 -2.69 -28.49
C TRP A 713 33.56 -3.71 -27.79
N GLU A 714 33.15 -4.31 -26.68
CA GLU A 714 33.88 -5.38 -26.00
C GLU A 714 34.10 -6.58 -26.93
N THR A 715 33.03 -7.08 -27.56
CA THR A 715 33.12 -8.15 -28.54
C THR A 715 34.07 -7.80 -29.68
N LYS A 716 33.95 -6.57 -30.22
CA LYS A 716 34.81 -6.14 -31.31
C LYS A 716 36.29 -6.01 -30.91
N ILE A 717 36.57 -5.55 -29.69
CA ILE A 717 37.93 -5.48 -29.17
C ILE A 717 38.50 -6.89 -29.00
N GLU A 718 37.72 -7.79 -28.41
CA GLU A 718 38.11 -9.20 -28.22
C GLU A 718 38.42 -9.90 -29.55
N ASP A 719 37.60 -9.69 -30.58
CA ASP A 719 37.82 -10.23 -31.93
C ASP A 719 39.10 -9.69 -32.56
N LEU A 720 39.36 -8.39 -32.38
CA LEU A 720 40.58 -7.73 -32.88
C LEU A 720 41.83 -8.27 -32.15
N GLU A 721 41.78 -8.37 -30.84
CA GLU A 721 42.86 -8.94 -30.02
C GLU A 721 43.16 -10.39 -30.46
N ASN A 722 42.14 -11.22 -30.54
CA ASN A 722 42.27 -12.61 -30.98
C ASN A 722 42.88 -12.72 -32.37
N ARG A 723 42.50 -11.82 -33.31
CA ARG A 723 43.09 -11.75 -34.64
C ARG A 723 44.57 -11.36 -34.62
N TYR A 724 44.93 -10.35 -33.81
CA TYR A 724 46.32 -9.90 -33.69
C TYR A 724 47.18 -10.94 -32.99
N TYR A 725 46.73 -11.57 -31.92
CA TYR A 725 47.44 -12.66 -31.26
C TYR A 725 47.69 -13.86 -32.21
N LYS A 726 46.70 -14.18 -33.07
CA LYS A 726 46.85 -15.22 -34.09
C LYS A 726 47.89 -14.82 -35.13
N GLN A 727 47.98 -13.57 -35.53
CA GLN A 727 48.99 -13.05 -36.46
C GLN A 727 50.37 -13.11 -35.82
N PHE A 728 50.54 -12.67 -34.59
CA PHE A 728 51.81 -12.75 -33.86
C PHE A 728 52.23 -14.21 -33.62
N SER A 729 51.34 -15.08 -33.23
CA SER A 729 51.63 -16.51 -33.08
C SER A 729 52.11 -17.16 -34.38
N ASN A 730 51.53 -16.79 -35.53
CA ASN A 730 51.98 -17.26 -36.82
C ASN A 730 53.37 -16.71 -37.20
N MET A 731 53.65 -15.44 -36.88
CA MET A 731 54.96 -14.81 -37.08
C MET A 731 56.00 -15.52 -36.22
N GLU A 732 55.74 -15.74 -34.94
CA GLU A 732 56.64 -16.49 -34.05
C GLU A 732 56.97 -17.90 -34.59
N LYS A 733 55.98 -18.62 -35.10
CA LYS A 733 56.16 -19.94 -35.73
C LYS A 733 57.04 -19.86 -36.95
N GLN A 734 56.92 -18.80 -37.77
CA GLN A 734 57.77 -18.63 -38.95
C GLN A 734 59.22 -18.24 -38.57
N LEU A 735 59.39 -17.38 -37.56
CA LEU A 735 60.69 -17.01 -37.02
C LEU A 735 61.40 -18.21 -36.41
N ALA A 736 60.69 -19.05 -35.66
CA ALA A 736 61.25 -20.32 -35.14
C ALA A 736 61.72 -21.26 -36.26
N LYS A 737 60.93 -21.37 -37.36
CA LYS A 737 61.35 -22.15 -38.55
C LYS A 737 62.56 -21.53 -39.23
N MET A 738 62.65 -20.22 -39.38
CA MET A 738 63.84 -19.57 -39.96
C MET A 738 65.07 -19.75 -39.10
N GLN A 739 64.95 -19.57 -37.76
CA GLN A 739 66.09 -19.85 -36.84
C GLN A 739 66.57 -21.32 -36.91
N SER A 740 65.61 -22.25 -36.93
CA SER A 740 65.95 -23.69 -37.12
C SER A 740 66.64 -23.94 -38.45
N SER A 741 66.17 -23.33 -39.55
CA SER A 741 66.80 -23.44 -40.86
C SER A 741 68.19 -22.78 -40.90
N THR A 742 68.33 -21.59 -40.24
CA THR A 742 69.63 -20.90 -40.14
C THR A 742 70.61 -21.72 -39.29
N SER A 743 70.15 -22.30 -38.15
CA SER A 743 70.96 -23.20 -37.32
C SER A 743 71.38 -24.44 -38.09
N SER A 744 70.50 -25.03 -38.92
CA SER A 744 70.81 -26.16 -39.78
C SER A 744 71.80 -25.78 -40.88
N LEU A 745 71.70 -24.59 -41.48
CA LEU A 745 72.66 -24.03 -42.43
C LEU A 745 74.04 -23.76 -41.79
N SER A 746 74.03 -23.14 -40.57
CA SER A 746 75.26 -22.89 -39.82
C SER A 746 75.95 -24.21 -39.42
N SER A 747 75.18 -25.26 -39.13
CA SER A 747 75.78 -26.61 -38.89
C SER A 747 76.29 -27.27 -40.13
N LEU A 748 75.83 -26.89 -41.33
CA LEU A 748 76.31 -27.36 -42.62
C LEU A 748 77.54 -26.60 -43.12
N PHE A 749 77.72 -25.33 -42.73
CA PHE A 749 78.86 -24.51 -43.14
C PHE A 749 79.93 -24.30 -42.04
N GLY A 750 79.69 -24.84 -40.85
CA GLY A 750 80.63 -24.78 -39.73
C GLY A 750 81.51 -25.99 -39.59
N ASN A 751 82.53 -26.07 -40.44
CA ASN A 751 83.75 -26.75 -40.22
C ASN A 751 84.89 -25.88 -40.75
#